data_057db298a8628f4c0c11fe759f377349
#
_entry.id   057db298a8628f4c0c11fe759f377349
#
_cell.length_a   1.000
_cell.length_b   1.000
_cell.length_c   1.000
_cell.angle_alpha   90.00
_cell.angle_beta   90.00
_cell.angle_gamma   90.00
#
_symmetry.space_group_name_H-M   'P 1'
#
loop_
_entity.id
_entity.type
_entity.pdbx_description
1 polymer ?
#
loop_
_entity_poly.entity_id
_entity_poly.type
_entity_poly.pdbx_seq_one_letter_code
_entity_poly.pdbx_strand_id
1 'polypeptide(L)'
;MLALTASWLPLYALNPGYTLAQYAHTSWGRDAGIVNVRRIKQTPDGYLWLATGVGLVRFDGVRFLIFKAGSEQGLKSNSLQDLLIDPDGSIWVAALGGGLAHYQAGKFHTYTVKDGLPSDDTGSLYRDSRGTLWVGTGAGIAQMVNGRFEKPPVAIPPIVVTAFLEGPDHALWMATIGSGVFRLKDGILTSFTVKNGLPDNRVMNLYFDHTGRIWTTGWKGVSLWNGTRFVAHPVVSAAVSESEVRSCTEDRDGNLWIASSSGLFRVHGKEVGSVNRRAGLSSDYVYSVFEDEERNLWVGTRSGLDRFRDGQIRVFSQPEGPVVADNRGVWTASKHQITRVTNNTADARSLSLPGGNTPSTLLSEPDSGFLVGFDHGVASRTDEHTELISQLSGLDVRSLLRARDGSIWIGTGNRGLLRWVPSAGSQGLSETGVRDRFIATLAEDRTGAIWAGSYLGGGLYRLSGGNVQHFGRDEGLPDLEVQTLLVDGEGQLWIGSTGGLSWFQDGRLRTVNSQQGLLANQIWAILDDSYGRLWFTGFAGFTVIDKKNLNDWAAGRRQNIIPILEPSAGTIQTYTAGNYFPNCARTPDGHLWFSTADGLVEVSPSDPAALRDPGFRVLTEEATIDGVAVSGPSRVRILPGARSIEIHYTALRVSDPLSVQFRYRLQGIDTDWIDAGARRTAFYGNLKPGSYTFRVSASTGGDQWVESSPLVLEQLPYFYQTKWFILIVSLSVISLAIFFHRLRLQRAVDRIQAGFEERMDERTRIAEELHDTIVQAISGSTMLVENAAEKTPDSLPAVKGGLLRAVDKLDAALKESRAALTGLRGAKSIHDDLAKQLSDLANENQAAAGTFGLAVIGESRVLRPAVQYEVFRIGSEAITNALTHSGGNSIQVELEYVNGLRLRVRDNGKGIPPDVLESGKEGHFGLEGMRERAERIGASLEVYSRVGTGTEVCLMISGHLAFEASNASMAARVLSRITSFGRGRSA
;
A
#
# COMPACT_ATOMS: atom_id res chain seq x y z
N MET A 1 29.33 36.19 24.59
CA MET A 1 27.89 35.91 24.59
C MET A 1 27.39 36.14 23.17
N LEU A 2 27.48 35.15 22.33
CA LEU A 2 26.89 35.12 20.98
C LEU A 2 25.59 34.29 21.13
N ALA A 3 24.46 34.98 21.05
CA ALA A 3 23.14 34.35 21.00
C ALA A 3 23.00 33.66 19.64
N LEU A 4 23.07 32.35 19.61
CA LEU A 4 22.57 31.53 18.52
C LEU A 4 21.06 31.69 18.46
N THR A 5 20.55 32.58 17.60
CA THR A 5 19.15 32.53 17.18
C THR A 5 18.98 31.29 16.30
N ALA A 6 18.55 30.20 16.92
CA ALA A 6 17.98 29.11 16.17
C ALA A 6 16.74 29.66 15.45
N SER A 7 16.84 29.85 14.16
CA SER A 7 15.69 30.11 13.29
C SER A 7 14.81 28.88 13.32
N TRP A 8 13.76 28.92 14.11
CA TRP A 8 12.67 27.97 14.03
C TRP A 8 12.03 28.18 12.64
N LEU A 9 12.38 27.36 11.69
CA LEU A 9 11.60 27.25 10.47
C LEU A 9 10.21 26.77 10.92
N PRO A 10 9.14 27.48 10.55
CA PRO A 10 7.79 27.01 10.86
C PRO A 10 7.61 25.64 10.17
N LEU A 11 7.33 24.63 10.95
CA LEU A 11 6.88 23.33 10.43
C LEU A 11 5.47 23.56 9.88
N TYR A 12 5.35 23.79 8.58
CA TYR A 12 4.09 23.89 7.89
C TYR A 12 3.41 22.51 7.86
N ALA A 13 2.08 22.49 7.91
CA ALA A 13 1.28 21.28 7.67
C ALA A 13 1.38 20.89 6.21
N LEU A 14 1.02 21.85 5.35
CA LEU A 14 1.19 21.80 3.91
C LEU A 14 1.69 23.17 3.49
N ASN A 15 2.92 23.23 3.00
CA ASN A 15 3.56 24.48 2.64
C ASN A 15 2.69 25.29 1.66
N PRO A 16 2.14 26.46 2.06
CA PRO A 16 1.22 27.21 1.21
C PRO A 16 1.86 27.71 -0.09
N GLY A 17 3.18 27.81 -0.14
CA GLY A 17 3.92 28.17 -1.34
C GLY A 17 3.96 27.09 -2.41
N TYR A 18 3.52 25.84 -2.11
CA TYR A 18 3.48 24.76 -3.09
C TYR A 18 2.17 24.77 -3.88
N THR A 19 2.24 24.36 -5.14
CA THR A 19 1.03 24.01 -5.89
C THR A 19 0.49 22.66 -5.40
N LEU A 20 -0.79 22.37 -5.63
CA LEU A 20 -1.39 21.11 -5.17
C LEU A 20 -0.74 19.85 -5.77
N ALA A 21 -0.16 19.98 -6.96
CA ALA A 21 0.57 18.90 -7.63
C ALA A 21 1.96 18.60 -7.03
N GLN A 22 2.48 19.51 -6.19
CA GLN A 22 3.79 19.34 -5.56
C GLN A 22 3.72 18.64 -4.20
N TYR A 23 2.53 18.44 -3.65
CA TYR A 23 2.37 17.64 -2.44
C TYR A 23 2.50 16.16 -2.75
N ALA A 24 3.10 15.41 -1.83
CA ALA A 24 3.06 13.96 -1.91
C ALA A 24 1.62 13.48 -1.75
N HIS A 25 1.10 12.80 -2.76
CA HIS A 25 -0.28 12.33 -2.83
C HIS A 25 -0.33 10.80 -2.81
N THR A 26 -1.18 10.25 -1.97
CA THR A 26 -1.48 8.82 -1.93
C THR A 26 -2.99 8.64 -1.96
N SER A 27 -3.49 7.71 -2.76
CA SER A 27 -4.91 7.41 -2.84
C SER A 27 -5.20 5.94 -2.58
N TRP A 28 -6.32 5.67 -1.91
CA TRP A 28 -6.88 4.35 -1.67
C TRP A 28 -8.30 4.32 -2.24
N GLY A 29 -8.50 3.54 -3.27
CA GLY A 29 -9.76 3.46 -3.99
C GLY A 29 -10.60 2.23 -3.64
N ARG A 30 -11.38 1.78 -4.59
CA ARG A 30 -12.26 0.62 -4.46
C ARG A 30 -11.52 -0.70 -4.26
N ASP A 31 -10.30 -0.79 -4.73
CA ASP A 31 -9.36 -1.89 -4.51
C ASP A 31 -9.05 -2.09 -3.03
N ALA A 32 -8.99 -1.02 -2.26
CA ALA A 32 -8.87 -1.05 -0.80
C ALA A 32 -10.20 -1.38 -0.08
N GLY A 33 -11.29 -1.59 -0.82
CA GLY A 33 -12.61 -1.93 -0.28
C GLY A 33 -13.38 -0.77 0.35
N ILE A 34 -12.93 0.48 0.14
CA ILE A 34 -13.55 1.68 0.72
C ILE A 34 -14.17 2.55 -0.37
N VAL A 35 -15.38 3.07 -0.09
CA VAL A 35 -16.07 4.01 -0.97
C VAL A 35 -16.93 4.96 -0.15
N ASN A 36 -17.29 6.10 -0.74
CA ASN A 36 -18.13 7.12 -0.11
C ASN A 36 -17.63 7.53 1.29
N VAL A 37 -16.39 7.99 1.37
CA VAL A 37 -15.80 8.44 2.64
C VAL A 37 -16.36 9.81 2.99
N ARG A 38 -17.40 9.82 3.83
CA ARG A 38 -18.20 11.04 4.14
C ARG A 38 -17.64 11.87 5.27
N ARG A 39 -17.00 11.23 6.25
CA ARG A 39 -16.36 11.90 7.39
C ARG A 39 -15.07 11.18 7.76
N ILE A 40 -14.13 11.97 8.21
CA ILE A 40 -12.82 11.51 8.68
C ILE A 40 -12.59 12.18 10.03
N LYS A 41 -12.17 11.40 11.02
CA LYS A 41 -11.76 11.88 12.34
C LYS A 41 -10.60 11.03 12.85
N GLN A 42 -9.86 11.57 13.81
CA GLN A 42 -8.75 10.84 14.46
C GLN A 42 -9.04 10.72 15.95
N THR A 43 -8.89 9.50 16.49
CA THR A 43 -8.97 9.23 17.94
C THR A 43 -7.68 9.62 18.64
N PRO A 44 -7.71 9.89 19.97
CA PRO A 44 -6.52 10.29 20.73
C PRO A 44 -5.40 9.25 20.75
N ASP A 45 -5.68 8.00 20.42
CA ASP A 45 -4.68 6.93 20.24
C ASP A 45 -3.99 6.99 18.86
N GLY A 46 -4.51 7.81 17.91
CA GLY A 46 -3.91 8.09 16.60
C GLY A 46 -4.56 7.37 15.42
N TYR A 47 -5.52 6.45 15.64
CA TYR A 47 -6.26 5.84 14.52
C TYR A 47 -7.13 6.84 13.78
N LEU A 48 -7.15 6.70 12.46
CA LEU A 48 -8.15 7.38 11.66
C LEU A 48 -9.44 6.55 11.58
N TRP A 49 -10.56 7.23 11.74
CA TRP A 49 -11.89 6.64 11.64
C TRP A 49 -12.66 7.30 10.52
N LEU A 50 -13.27 6.47 9.68
CA LEU A 50 -13.96 6.90 8.48
C LEU A 50 -15.42 6.45 8.52
N ALA A 51 -16.35 7.40 8.40
CA ALA A 51 -17.73 7.06 8.08
C ALA A 51 -17.86 6.87 6.57
N THR A 52 -18.22 5.68 6.14
CA THR A 52 -18.21 5.31 4.72
C THR A 52 -19.54 4.72 4.24
N GLY A 53 -19.65 4.46 2.95
CA GLY A 53 -20.78 3.74 2.36
C GLY A 53 -20.70 2.22 2.53
N VAL A 54 -19.62 1.68 3.10
CA VAL A 54 -19.41 0.24 3.33
C VAL A 54 -19.36 -0.14 4.82
N GLY A 55 -19.54 0.84 5.70
CA GLY A 55 -19.48 0.69 7.16
C GLY A 55 -18.54 1.68 7.82
N LEU A 56 -18.27 1.46 9.10
CA LEU A 56 -17.28 2.21 9.87
C LEU A 56 -15.90 1.61 9.63
N VAL A 57 -14.91 2.43 9.31
CA VAL A 57 -13.57 1.97 8.98
C VAL A 57 -12.57 2.56 9.97
N ARG A 58 -11.74 1.70 10.56
CA ARG A 58 -10.54 2.11 11.33
C ARG A 58 -9.32 1.90 10.45
N PHE A 59 -8.44 2.88 10.39
CA PHE A 59 -7.24 2.88 9.57
C PHE A 59 -6.00 3.24 10.38
N ASP A 60 -4.95 2.45 10.27
CA ASP A 60 -3.68 2.62 10.97
C ASP A 60 -2.54 3.17 10.08
N GLY A 61 -2.90 3.62 8.87
CA GLY A 61 -1.95 4.04 7.84
C GLY A 61 -1.62 2.94 6.80
N VAL A 62 -1.85 1.66 7.12
CA VAL A 62 -1.60 0.52 6.23
C VAL A 62 -2.85 -0.33 6.03
N ARG A 63 -3.55 -0.67 7.10
CA ARG A 63 -4.66 -1.62 7.11
C ARG A 63 -5.99 -0.95 7.39
N PHE A 64 -7.00 -1.25 6.57
CA PHE A 64 -8.38 -0.88 6.80
C PHE A 64 -9.12 -2.02 7.53
N LEU A 65 -9.57 -1.74 8.75
CA LEU A 65 -10.48 -2.63 9.47
C LEU A 65 -11.91 -2.11 9.31
N ILE A 66 -12.76 -2.89 8.64
CA ILE A 66 -14.12 -2.48 8.26
C ILE A 66 -15.15 -3.15 9.17
N PHE A 67 -15.90 -2.37 9.92
CA PHE A 67 -17.05 -2.81 10.73
C PHE A 67 -18.32 -2.69 9.89
N LYS A 68 -18.91 -3.83 9.52
CA LYS A 68 -20.08 -3.91 8.65
C LYS A 68 -21.36 -4.19 9.42
N ALA A 69 -22.48 -3.77 8.86
CA ALA A 69 -23.79 -4.17 9.34
C ALA A 69 -23.98 -5.70 9.24
N GLY A 70 -24.66 -6.28 10.23
CA GLY A 70 -24.88 -7.72 10.30
C GLY A 70 -23.72 -8.54 10.85
N SER A 71 -22.58 -7.90 11.20
CA SER A 71 -21.53 -8.55 11.98
C SER A 71 -21.97 -8.72 13.46
N GLU A 72 -21.33 -9.64 14.19
CA GLU A 72 -21.57 -9.85 15.62
C GLU A 72 -21.40 -8.58 16.48
N GLN A 73 -20.76 -7.55 15.93
CA GLN A 73 -20.45 -6.31 16.63
C GLN A 73 -21.62 -5.32 16.73
N GLY A 74 -22.74 -5.53 15.97
CA GLY A 74 -24.00 -4.83 16.21
C GLY A 74 -24.28 -3.55 15.42
N LEU A 75 -23.46 -3.16 14.43
CA LEU A 75 -23.79 -2.06 13.51
C LEU A 75 -24.99 -2.45 12.63
N LYS A 76 -25.99 -1.55 12.47
CA LYS A 76 -27.24 -1.87 11.77
C LYS A 76 -27.31 -1.38 10.32
N SER A 77 -26.49 -0.43 9.92
CA SER A 77 -26.42 0.07 8.54
C SER A 77 -24.97 0.35 8.13
N ASN A 78 -24.66 0.08 6.86
CA ASN A 78 -23.37 0.42 6.26
C ASN A 78 -23.32 1.86 5.72
N SER A 79 -24.47 2.51 5.53
CA SER A 79 -24.55 3.85 4.95
C SER A 79 -24.36 4.93 6.02
N LEU A 80 -23.12 5.15 6.40
CA LEU A 80 -22.76 6.09 7.44
C LEU A 80 -22.69 7.54 6.90
N GLN A 81 -23.16 8.49 7.68
CA GLN A 81 -23.27 9.89 7.29
C GLN A 81 -22.30 10.80 8.03
N ASP A 82 -22.18 10.59 9.33
CA ASP A 82 -21.35 11.42 10.21
C ASP A 82 -20.74 10.57 11.33
N LEU A 83 -19.67 11.05 11.93
CA LEU A 83 -19.07 10.49 13.12
C LEU A 83 -18.54 11.57 14.06
N LEU A 84 -18.68 11.30 15.35
CA LEU A 84 -18.19 12.15 16.43
C LEU A 84 -17.38 11.28 17.38
N ILE A 85 -16.21 11.77 17.79
CA ILE A 85 -15.33 11.11 18.76
C ILE A 85 -15.43 11.89 20.07
N ASP A 86 -15.71 11.19 21.14
CA ASP A 86 -15.71 11.74 22.49
C ASP A 86 -14.29 11.77 23.08
N PRO A 87 -14.03 12.61 24.09
CA PRO A 87 -12.71 12.72 24.72
C PRO A 87 -12.18 11.42 25.33
N ASP A 88 -13.07 10.47 25.66
CA ASP A 88 -12.72 9.13 26.16
C ASP A 88 -12.36 8.15 25.03
N GLY A 89 -12.40 8.59 23.77
CA GLY A 89 -12.13 7.79 22.58
C GLY A 89 -13.32 6.97 22.08
N SER A 90 -14.49 7.06 22.71
CA SER A 90 -15.72 6.45 22.20
C SER A 90 -16.24 7.18 20.97
N ILE A 91 -16.96 6.48 20.11
CA ILE A 91 -17.33 6.97 18.77
C ILE A 91 -18.84 6.87 18.57
N TRP A 92 -19.44 7.99 18.23
CA TRP A 92 -20.83 8.07 17.78
C TRP A 92 -20.88 8.09 16.26
N VAL A 93 -21.77 7.29 15.69
CA VAL A 93 -21.89 7.10 14.23
C VAL A 93 -23.33 7.26 13.80
N ALA A 94 -23.58 8.26 12.97
CA ALA A 94 -24.88 8.48 12.35
C ALA A 94 -25.02 7.65 11.07
N ALA A 95 -26.15 6.98 10.89
CA ALA A 95 -26.38 6.07 9.76
C ALA A 95 -27.78 6.24 9.16
N LEU A 96 -27.91 6.10 7.84
CA LEU A 96 -29.23 6.05 7.19
C LEU A 96 -29.85 4.67 7.42
N GLY A 97 -31.08 4.66 7.95
CA GLY A 97 -31.85 3.45 8.24
C GLY A 97 -31.27 2.58 9.36
N GLY A 98 -30.23 3.04 10.06
CA GLY A 98 -29.54 2.27 11.09
C GLY A 98 -29.62 2.85 12.49
N GLY A 99 -30.24 4.02 12.64
CA GLY A 99 -30.22 4.77 13.89
C GLY A 99 -28.85 5.40 14.18
N LEU A 100 -28.58 5.64 15.45
CA LEU A 100 -27.32 6.17 15.95
C LEU A 100 -26.56 5.08 16.69
N ALA A 101 -25.37 4.75 16.22
CA ALA A 101 -24.52 3.74 16.86
C ALA A 101 -23.47 4.42 17.75
N HIS A 102 -23.24 3.87 18.94
CA HIS A 102 -22.17 4.25 19.87
C HIS A 102 -21.22 3.09 20.01
N TYR A 103 -19.98 3.29 19.55
CA TYR A 103 -18.88 2.30 19.65
C TYR A 103 -18.00 2.61 20.85
N GLN A 104 -17.95 1.67 21.78
CA GLN A 104 -17.13 1.77 22.99
C GLN A 104 -16.60 0.39 23.38
N ALA A 105 -15.33 0.29 23.73
CA ALA A 105 -14.70 -0.97 24.18
C ALA A 105 -14.93 -2.16 23.26
N GLY A 106 -14.90 -1.96 21.93
CA GLY A 106 -15.05 -3.00 20.93
C GLY A 106 -16.48 -3.40 20.59
N LYS A 107 -17.50 -2.72 21.17
CA LYS A 107 -18.91 -3.06 20.99
C LYS A 107 -19.73 -1.87 20.51
N PHE A 108 -20.74 -2.14 19.69
CA PHE A 108 -21.73 -1.14 19.28
C PHE A 108 -22.99 -1.24 20.16
N HIS A 109 -23.44 -0.09 20.62
CA HIS A 109 -24.80 0.09 21.14
C HIS A 109 -25.58 0.99 20.19
N THR A 110 -26.74 0.58 19.70
CA THR A 110 -27.51 1.34 18.72
C THR A 110 -28.77 1.90 19.32
N TYR A 111 -28.93 3.21 19.17
CA TYR A 111 -30.11 3.97 19.55
C TYR A 111 -31.01 4.16 18.32
N THR A 112 -32.32 4.06 18.53
CA THR A 112 -33.36 4.08 17.49
C THR A 112 -34.52 4.97 17.90
N VAL A 113 -35.59 5.01 17.10
CA VAL A 113 -36.84 5.68 17.49
C VAL A 113 -37.41 5.17 18.82
N LYS A 114 -37.10 3.92 19.23
CA LYS A 114 -37.50 3.38 20.53
C LYS A 114 -36.79 4.04 21.71
N ASP A 115 -35.64 4.64 21.45
CA ASP A 115 -34.79 5.30 22.44
C ASP A 115 -34.97 6.83 22.39
N GLY A 116 -35.99 7.31 21.64
CA GLY A 116 -36.42 8.72 21.58
C GLY A 116 -35.89 9.50 20.36
N LEU A 117 -35.19 8.85 19.40
CA LEU A 117 -34.82 9.52 18.14
C LEU A 117 -36.08 9.82 17.31
N PRO A 118 -36.14 10.97 16.61
CA PRO A 118 -37.26 11.30 15.71
C PRO A 118 -37.35 10.36 14.50
N SER A 119 -36.21 9.79 14.04
CA SER A 119 -36.10 8.86 12.93
C SER A 119 -34.83 8.01 13.05
N ASP A 120 -34.84 6.80 12.49
CA ASP A 120 -33.66 5.96 12.35
C ASP A 120 -32.72 6.42 11.20
N ASP A 121 -33.14 7.38 10.40
CA ASP A 121 -32.28 8.08 9.45
C ASP A 121 -31.54 9.21 10.17
N THR A 122 -30.35 8.89 10.72
CA THR A 122 -29.50 9.88 11.37
C THR A 122 -28.46 10.43 10.40
N GLY A 123 -28.25 11.75 10.40
CA GLY A 123 -27.43 12.44 9.38
C GLY A 123 -26.29 13.28 9.91
N SER A 124 -26.43 13.95 11.05
CA SER A 124 -25.44 14.88 11.61
C SER A 124 -25.34 14.76 13.13
N LEU A 125 -24.13 14.96 13.64
CA LEU A 125 -23.79 14.83 15.06
C LEU A 125 -23.01 16.07 15.53
N TYR A 126 -23.31 16.51 16.74
CA TYR A 126 -22.55 17.60 17.35
C TYR A 126 -22.62 17.49 18.88
N ARG A 127 -21.50 17.77 19.56
CA ARG A 127 -21.46 17.93 21.00
C ARG A 127 -21.20 19.40 21.32
N ASP A 128 -22.12 20.03 22.02
CA ASP A 128 -21.97 21.41 22.40
C ASP A 128 -21.00 21.58 23.59
N SER A 129 -20.65 22.82 23.90
CA SER A 129 -19.72 23.16 25.00
C SER A 129 -20.25 22.77 26.39
N ARG A 130 -21.56 22.48 26.53
CA ARG A 130 -22.19 21.99 27.76
C ARG A 130 -22.17 20.47 27.85
N GLY A 131 -21.65 19.79 26.81
CA GLY A 131 -21.57 18.34 26.71
C GLY A 131 -22.85 17.68 26.18
N THR A 132 -23.82 18.43 25.69
CA THR A 132 -25.06 17.89 25.12
C THR A 132 -24.78 17.32 23.73
N LEU A 133 -25.13 16.06 23.49
CA LEU A 133 -25.07 15.45 22.16
C LEU A 133 -26.33 15.81 21.36
N TRP A 134 -26.15 16.50 20.25
CA TRP A 134 -27.19 16.87 19.28
C TRP A 134 -27.15 15.90 18.10
N VAL A 135 -28.32 15.45 17.67
CA VAL A 135 -28.47 14.51 16.55
C VAL A 135 -29.49 15.09 15.56
N GLY A 136 -29.06 15.27 14.33
CA GLY A 136 -29.93 15.59 13.20
C GLY A 136 -30.43 14.30 12.55
N THR A 137 -31.75 14.20 12.35
CA THR A 137 -32.38 13.05 11.72
C THR A 137 -33.22 13.46 10.52
N GLY A 138 -33.71 12.48 9.74
CA GLY A 138 -34.63 12.74 8.63
C GLY A 138 -35.97 13.33 9.02
N ALA A 139 -36.37 13.25 10.30
CA ALA A 139 -37.65 13.76 10.82
C ALA A 139 -37.50 14.88 11.87
N GLY A 140 -36.33 15.50 11.97
CA GLY A 140 -36.02 16.55 12.91
C GLY A 140 -34.80 16.30 13.76
N ILE A 141 -34.65 16.97 14.88
CA ILE A 141 -33.49 16.89 15.76
C ILE A 141 -33.82 16.32 17.13
N ALA A 142 -32.82 15.72 17.77
CA ALA A 142 -32.88 15.30 19.17
C ALA A 142 -31.64 15.74 19.92
N GLN A 143 -31.76 15.86 21.24
CA GLN A 143 -30.66 16.03 22.18
C GLN A 143 -30.59 14.88 23.17
N MET A 144 -29.43 14.52 23.63
CA MET A 144 -29.26 13.50 24.65
C MET A 144 -29.39 14.12 26.05
N VAL A 145 -30.32 13.64 26.83
CA VAL A 145 -30.57 14.05 28.21
C VAL A 145 -30.65 12.78 29.07
N ASN A 146 -29.81 12.69 30.12
CA ASN A 146 -29.79 11.55 31.04
C ASN A 146 -29.77 10.18 30.37
N GLY A 147 -29.01 10.04 29.24
CA GLY A 147 -28.86 8.78 28.51
C GLY A 147 -30.02 8.41 27.57
N ARG A 148 -30.99 9.30 27.35
CA ARG A 148 -32.11 9.15 26.40
C ARG A 148 -32.13 10.31 25.41
N PHE A 149 -32.67 10.07 24.23
CA PHE A 149 -32.90 11.11 23.25
C PHE A 149 -34.26 11.76 23.46
N GLU A 150 -34.29 13.08 23.50
CA GLU A 150 -35.49 13.90 23.67
C GLU A 150 -35.51 15.02 22.62
N LYS A 151 -36.71 15.48 22.29
CA LYS A 151 -36.89 16.70 21.50
C LYS A 151 -36.43 17.91 22.31
N PRO A 152 -35.74 18.88 21.66
CA PRO A 152 -35.39 20.13 22.34
C PRO A 152 -36.65 20.82 22.94
N PRO A 153 -36.51 21.55 24.07
CA PRO A 153 -37.64 22.25 24.71
C PRO A 153 -38.19 23.41 23.86
N VAL A 154 -37.45 23.82 22.81
CA VAL A 154 -37.87 24.86 21.86
C VAL A 154 -38.51 24.19 20.66
N ALA A 155 -39.63 24.75 20.19
CA ALA A 155 -40.31 24.29 18.99
C ALA A 155 -39.46 24.52 17.75
N ILE A 156 -38.82 23.50 17.26
CA ILE A 156 -38.02 23.49 16.02
C ILE A 156 -38.85 22.77 14.94
N PRO A 157 -39.05 23.38 13.75
CA PRO A 157 -39.74 22.71 12.67
C PRO A 157 -39.10 21.33 12.32
N PRO A 158 -39.85 20.40 11.73
CA PRO A 158 -39.28 19.13 11.25
C PRO A 158 -38.41 19.40 10.04
N ILE A 159 -37.12 19.67 10.29
CA ILE A 159 -36.08 20.00 9.31
C ILE A 159 -35.01 18.95 9.30
N VAL A 160 -34.44 18.68 8.13
CA VAL A 160 -33.29 17.82 8.00
C VAL A 160 -32.01 18.63 8.22
N VAL A 161 -31.36 18.45 9.36
CA VAL A 161 -30.13 19.16 9.72
C VAL A 161 -28.91 18.38 9.19
N THR A 162 -28.10 19.09 8.41
CA THR A 162 -26.87 18.55 7.77
C THR A 162 -25.63 18.80 8.60
N ALA A 163 -25.63 19.89 9.38
CA ALA A 163 -24.53 20.22 10.28
C ALA A 163 -25.02 21.12 11.42
N PHE A 164 -24.36 20.98 12.56
CA PHE A 164 -24.48 21.86 13.71
C PHE A 164 -23.18 22.63 13.93
N LEU A 165 -23.25 23.79 14.54
CA LEU A 165 -22.11 24.58 14.95
C LEU A 165 -22.51 25.48 16.14
N GLU A 166 -21.73 25.47 17.22
CA GLU A 166 -21.95 26.40 18.34
C GLU A 166 -21.12 27.66 18.14
N GLY A 167 -21.75 28.81 18.21
CA GLY A 167 -21.11 30.14 18.13
C GLY A 167 -20.34 30.51 19.40
N PRO A 168 -19.42 31.48 19.33
CA PRO A 168 -18.73 32.03 20.51
C PRO A 168 -19.71 32.61 21.57
N ASP A 169 -20.91 32.94 21.12
CA ASP A 169 -22.02 33.44 21.94
C ASP A 169 -22.96 32.33 22.44
N HIS A 170 -22.51 31.09 22.38
CA HIS A 170 -23.25 29.85 22.73
C HIS A 170 -24.53 29.64 21.91
N ALA A 171 -24.71 30.34 20.80
CA ALA A 171 -25.82 30.08 19.89
C ALA A 171 -25.57 28.84 19.08
N LEU A 172 -26.55 27.94 19.02
CA LEU A 172 -26.50 26.76 18.18
C LEU A 172 -26.95 27.08 16.75
N TRP A 173 -26.06 26.98 15.79
CA TRP A 173 -26.35 27.15 14.37
C TRP A 173 -26.63 25.78 13.74
N MET A 174 -27.61 25.73 12.85
CA MET A 174 -28.05 24.48 12.19
C MET A 174 -28.17 24.72 10.67
N ALA A 175 -27.36 24.03 9.90
CA ALA A 175 -27.52 23.98 8.44
C ALA A 175 -28.61 22.99 8.06
N THR A 176 -29.39 23.28 7.02
CA THR A 176 -30.50 22.42 6.63
C THR A 176 -30.60 22.20 5.12
N ILE A 177 -31.24 21.09 4.74
CA ILE A 177 -31.61 20.84 3.33
C ILE A 177 -32.94 21.51 3.04
N GLY A 178 -32.88 22.67 2.36
CA GLY A 178 -34.05 23.37 1.80
C GLY A 178 -34.65 24.46 2.68
N SER A 179 -34.24 24.58 3.95
CA SER A 179 -34.78 25.63 4.87
C SER A 179 -33.75 26.70 5.27
N GLY A 180 -32.53 26.64 4.69
CA GLY A 180 -31.46 27.57 4.98
C GLY A 180 -30.70 27.24 6.26
N VAL A 181 -30.39 28.27 7.05
CA VAL A 181 -29.66 28.14 8.32
C VAL A 181 -30.56 28.63 9.45
N PHE A 182 -30.59 27.88 10.55
CA PHE A 182 -31.26 28.30 11.79
C PHE A 182 -30.22 28.63 12.85
N ARG A 183 -30.54 29.58 13.70
CA ARG A 183 -29.76 29.95 14.89
C ARG A 183 -30.66 29.90 16.10
N LEU A 184 -30.33 29.06 17.04
CA LEU A 184 -30.99 28.96 18.34
C LEU A 184 -30.13 29.63 19.40
N LYS A 185 -30.65 30.70 20.00
CA LYS A 185 -29.99 31.42 21.09
C LYS A 185 -31.03 31.82 22.15
N ASP A 186 -30.75 31.53 23.42
CA ASP A 186 -31.60 31.88 24.58
C ASP A 186 -33.08 31.50 24.39
N GLY A 187 -33.29 30.30 23.75
CA GLY A 187 -34.63 29.82 23.44
C GLY A 187 -35.30 30.45 22.21
N ILE A 188 -34.65 31.40 21.54
CA ILE A 188 -35.17 32.08 20.34
C ILE A 188 -34.57 31.42 19.09
N LEU A 189 -35.46 30.95 18.19
CA LEU A 189 -35.08 30.37 16.91
C LEU A 189 -35.21 31.44 15.81
N THR A 190 -34.10 31.73 15.14
CA THR A 190 -34.02 32.64 13.99
C THR A 190 -33.64 31.86 12.74
N SER A 191 -34.26 32.14 11.58
CA SER A 191 -33.99 31.52 10.31
C SER A 191 -33.35 32.48 9.32
N PHE A 192 -32.39 31.97 8.54
CA PHE A 192 -31.69 32.68 7.47
C PHE A 192 -31.82 31.90 6.16
N THR A 193 -32.24 32.57 5.11
CA THR A 193 -32.53 31.98 3.81
C THR A 193 -31.84 32.78 2.69
N VAL A 194 -32.12 32.47 1.44
CA VAL A 194 -31.66 33.26 0.28
C VAL A 194 -32.05 34.76 0.42
N LYS A 195 -33.14 35.08 1.12
CA LYS A 195 -33.54 36.49 1.42
C LYS A 195 -32.54 37.19 2.34
N ASN A 196 -31.76 36.41 3.10
CA ASN A 196 -30.73 36.90 4.00
C ASN A 196 -29.33 36.74 3.42
N GLY A 197 -29.22 36.49 2.12
CA GLY A 197 -27.96 36.44 1.38
C GLY A 197 -27.33 35.06 1.25
N LEU A 198 -27.96 33.96 1.65
CA LEU A 198 -27.50 32.61 1.32
C LEU A 198 -27.57 32.37 -0.19
N PRO A 199 -26.59 31.67 -0.79
CA PRO A 199 -26.63 31.34 -2.21
C PRO A 199 -27.78 30.38 -2.57
N ASP A 200 -28.09 29.44 -1.65
CA ASP A 200 -29.17 28.44 -1.76
C ASP A 200 -29.65 28.07 -0.33
N ASN A 201 -30.90 27.64 -0.21
CA ASN A 201 -31.43 27.16 1.06
C ASN A 201 -30.99 25.74 1.42
N ARG A 202 -30.34 25.02 0.50
CA ARG A 202 -29.75 23.71 0.74
C ARG A 202 -28.31 23.87 1.21
N VAL A 203 -28.16 24.06 2.52
CA VAL A 203 -26.89 24.28 3.18
C VAL A 203 -26.36 22.93 3.68
N MET A 204 -25.10 22.59 3.38
CA MET A 204 -24.53 21.28 3.65
C MET A 204 -23.64 21.26 4.88
N ASN A 205 -22.93 22.35 5.17
CA ASN A 205 -22.05 22.44 6.33
C ASN A 205 -21.94 23.88 6.84
N LEU A 206 -21.48 23.96 8.08
CA LEU A 206 -21.13 25.20 8.80
C LEU A 206 -19.70 25.05 9.31
N TYR A 207 -18.92 26.12 9.25
CA TYR A 207 -17.54 26.11 9.69
C TYR A 207 -17.14 27.46 10.29
N PHE A 208 -16.34 27.45 11.37
CA PHE A 208 -15.65 28.63 11.91
C PHE A 208 -14.22 28.67 11.36
N ASP A 209 -13.85 29.82 10.80
CA ASP A 209 -12.45 30.07 10.51
C ASP A 209 -11.70 30.56 11.76
N HIS A 210 -10.36 30.63 11.69
CA HIS A 210 -9.50 31.09 12.80
C HIS A 210 -9.84 32.53 13.28
N THR A 211 -10.51 33.32 12.45
CA THR A 211 -10.96 34.67 12.82
C THR A 211 -12.33 34.71 13.50
N GLY A 212 -12.96 33.53 13.68
CA GLY A 212 -14.27 33.38 14.29
C GLY A 212 -15.46 33.74 13.39
N ARG A 213 -15.27 33.78 12.06
CA ARG A 213 -16.34 34.00 11.10
C ARG A 213 -17.01 32.68 10.71
N ILE A 214 -18.33 32.71 10.55
CA ILE A 214 -19.12 31.54 10.15
C ILE A 214 -19.17 31.44 8.64
N TRP A 215 -18.72 30.30 8.10
CA TRP A 215 -18.87 29.92 6.70
C TRP A 215 -20.04 28.96 6.54
N THR A 216 -20.79 29.12 5.46
CA THR A 216 -21.78 28.14 5.02
C THR A 216 -21.36 27.57 3.69
N THR A 217 -21.53 26.26 3.51
CA THR A 217 -21.33 25.55 2.23
C THR A 217 -22.65 24.93 1.77
N GLY A 218 -22.87 24.83 0.49
CA GLY A 218 -24.11 24.26 -0.03
C GLY A 218 -24.11 24.04 -1.54
N TRP A 219 -25.29 23.87 -2.11
CA TRP A 219 -25.46 23.47 -3.50
C TRP A 219 -25.02 24.52 -4.52
N LYS A 220 -25.00 25.78 -4.14
CA LYS A 220 -24.55 26.88 -5.00
C LYS A 220 -23.36 27.64 -4.40
N GLY A 221 -22.38 26.87 -3.92
CA GLY A 221 -21.13 27.43 -3.41
C GLY A 221 -21.15 27.74 -1.92
N VAL A 222 -20.54 28.86 -1.54
CA VAL A 222 -20.26 29.26 -0.16
C VAL A 222 -20.75 30.67 0.16
N SER A 223 -21.02 30.94 1.44
CA SER A 223 -21.20 32.29 1.93
C SER A 223 -20.65 32.47 3.34
N LEU A 224 -20.46 33.73 3.71
CA LEU A 224 -19.85 34.16 4.96
C LEU A 224 -20.81 35.02 5.77
N TRP A 225 -20.95 34.74 7.07
CA TRP A 225 -21.72 35.54 7.99
C TRP A 225 -20.99 36.83 8.37
N ASN A 226 -21.56 37.99 8.12
CA ASN A 226 -20.98 39.31 8.44
C ASN A 226 -21.52 39.93 9.74
N GLY A 227 -22.23 39.17 10.57
CA GLY A 227 -22.86 39.62 11.80
C GLY A 227 -24.36 39.93 11.64
N THR A 228 -24.85 40.21 10.41
CA THR A 228 -26.26 40.54 10.13
C THR A 228 -26.89 39.73 9.02
N ARG A 229 -26.12 39.36 8.00
CA ARG A 229 -26.56 38.58 6.85
C ARG A 229 -25.40 37.77 6.29
N PHE A 230 -25.71 36.80 5.45
CA PHE A 230 -24.72 36.07 4.66
C PHE A 230 -24.30 36.87 3.43
N VAL A 231 -23.02 36.85 3.10
CA VAL A 231 -22.45 37.56 1.96
C VAL A 231 -21.51 36.61 1.17
N ALA A 232 -21.42 36.83 -0.11
CA ALA A 232 -20.45 36.06 -0.93
C ALA A 232 -19.01 36.45 -0.57
N HIS A 233 -18.09 35.46 -0.52
CA HIS A 233 -16.67 35.76 -0.41
C HIS A 233 -16.12 35.94 -1.83
N PRO A 234 -15.49 37.09 -2.18
CA PRO A 234 -15.21 37.46 -3.57
C PRO A 234 -14.32 36.42 -4.29
N VAL A 235 -13.32 35.88 -3.63
CA VAL A 235 -12.39 34.90 -4.21
C VAL A 235 -13.01 33.50 -4.23
N VAL A 236 -13.50 33.02 -3.09
CA VAL A 236 -13.97 31.63 -2.91
C VAL A 236 -15.25 31.40 -3.70
N SER A 237 -16.21 32.35 -3.63
CA SER A 237 -17.49 32.17 -4.31
C SER A 237 -17.34 32.13 -5.83
N ALA A 238 -16.37 32.86 -6.41
CA ALA A 238 -16.06 32.77 -7.83
C ALA A 238 -15.47 31.41 -8.23
N ALA A 239 -14.60 30.87 -7.38
CA ALA A 239 -13.94 29.59 -7.66
C ALA A 239 -14.89 28.38 -7.66
N VAL A 240 -15.96 28.43 -6.81
CA VAL A 240 -16.88 27.29 -6.61
C VAL A 240 -18.34 27.61 -6.97
N SER A 241 -18.58 28.65 -7.78
CA SER A 241 -19.91 29.21 -8.05
C SER A 241 -20.92 28.20 -8.63
N GLU A 242 -20.45 27.23 -9.40
CA GLU A 242 -21.28 26.22 -10.05
C GLU A 242 -21.15 24.82 -9.42
N SER A 243 -20.45 24.73 -8.29
CA SER A 243 -20.18 23.45 -7.64
C SER A 243 -21.01 23.29 -6.38
N GLU A 244 -21.52 22.08 -6.15
CA GLU A 244 -22.02 21.68 -4.84
C GLU A 244 -20.82 21.60 -3.87
N VAL A 245 -20.80 22.42 -2.85
CA VAL A 245 -19.77 22.43 -1.80
C VAL A 245 -20.28 21.66 -0.59
N ARG A 246 -19.59 20.58 -0.26
CA ARG A 246 -19.98 19.64 0.81
C ARG A 246 -19.46 20.06 2.18
N SER A 247 -18.20 20.50 2.23
CA SER A 247 -17.57 20.96 3.47
C SER A 247 -16.44 21.94 3.17
N CYS A 248 -16.05 22.71 4.16
CA CYS A 248 -14.80 23.45 4.17
C CYS A 248 -14.15 23.33 5.55
N THR A 249 -12.83 23.44 5.57
CA THR A 249 -12.01 23.47 6.79
C THR A 249 -10.76 24.29 6.53
N GLU A 250 -10.19 24.85 7.57
CA GLU A 250 -8.93 25.56 7.53
C GLU A 250 -7.86 24.66 8.18
N ASP A 251 -6.70 24.54 7.54
CA ASP A 251 -5.57 23.86 8.15
C ASP A 251 -4.83 24.80 9.13
N ARG A 252 -3.87 24.25 9.87
CA ARG A 252 -3.10 25.02 10.86
C ARG A 252 -2.24 26.13 10.26
N ASP A 253 -2.02 26.12 8.92
CA ASP A 253 -1.26 27.13 8.19
C ASP A 253 -2.14 28.20 7.54
N GLY A 254 -3.45 28.16 7.82
CA GLY A 254 -4.44 29.14 7.34
C GLY A 254 -4.86 28.94 5.89
N ASN A 255 -4.62 27.76 5.29
CA ASN A 255 -5.22 27.43 4.00
C ASN A 255 -6.67 27.02 4.21
N LEU A 256 -7.60 27.62 3.48
CA LEU A 256 -8.98 27.19 3.45
C LEU A 256 -9.16 26.10 2.38
N TRP A 257 -9.50 24.91 2.82
CA TRP A 257 -9.78 23.76 1.98
C TRP A 257 -11.28 23.58 1.74
N ILE A 258 -11.67 23.34 0.51
CA ILE A 258 -13.07 23.27 0.10
C ILE A 258 -13.31 21.96 -0.65
N ALA A 259 -14.16 21.13 -0.06
CA ALA A 259 -14.63 19.87 -0.65
C ALA A 259 -15.85 20.14 -1.54
N SER A 260 -15.76 19.79 -2.81
CA SER A 260 -16.83 20.03 -3.77
C SER A 260 -17.15 18.85 -4.68
N SER A 261 -18.19 18.97 -5.48
CA SER A 261 -18.55 18.00 -6.51
C SER A 261 -17.63 18.03 -7.73
N SER A 262 -16.76 19.03 -7.86
CA SER A 262 -15.83 19.22 -8.98
C SER A 262 -14.34 19.09 -8.57
N GLY A 263 -14.07 18.65 -7.36
CA GLY A 263 -12.73 18.46 -6.83
C GLY A 263 -12.51 19.12 -5.48
N LEU A 264 -11.25 19.13 -5.07
CA LEU A 264 -10.74 19.80 -3.90
C LEU A 264 -10.13 21.14 -4.31
N PHE A 265 -10.51 22.21 -3.59
CA PHE A 265 -9.91 23.53 -3.76
C PHE A 265 -9.15 23.94 -2.51
N ARG A 266 -8.03 24.63 -2.71
CA ARG A 266 -7.27 25.34 -1.67
C ARG A 266 -7.32 26.83 -1.94
N VAL A 267 -7.63 27.59 -0.94
CA VAL A 267 -7.57 29.06 -0.99
C VAL A 267 -6.58 29.54 0.05
N HIS A 268 -5.57 30.31 -0.41
CA HIS A 268 -4.59 30.97 0.45
C HIS A 268 -4.47 32.43 0.02
N GLY A 269 -4.95 33.35 0.85
CA GLY A 269 -5.05 34.75 0.50
C GLY A 269 -5.93 35.01 -0.74
N LYS A 270 -5.31 35.38 -1.87
CA LYS A 270 -5.99 35.55 -3.16
C LYS A 270 -5.78 34.39 -4.13
N GLU A 271 -4.91 33.45 -3.81
CA GLU A 271 -4.58 32.32 -4.66
C GLU A 271 -5.58 31.20 -4.47
N VAL A 272 -6.02 30.62 -5.57
CA VAL A 272 -6.90 29.48 -5.61
C VAL A 272 -6.25 28.37 -6.42
N GLY A 273 -5.98 27.25 -5.76
CA GLY A 273 -5.54 26.01 -6.40
C GLY A 273 -6.67 24.99 -6.38
N SER A 274 -6.70 24.08 -7.37
CA SER A 274 -7.65 22.98 -7.38
C SER A 274 -6.99 21.68 -7.85
N VAL A 275 -7.49 20.57 -7.33
CA VAL A 275 -7.12 19.23 -7.76
C VAL A 275 -8.39 18.39 -7.93
N ASN A 276 -8.42 17.61 -9.01
CA ASN A 276 -9.54 16.77 -9.37
C ASN A 276 -9.04 15.37 -9.82
N ARG A 277 -9.93 14.52 -10.29
CA ARG A 277 -9.57 13.17 -10.73
C ARG A 277 -8.52 13.15 -11.85
N ARG A 278 -8.54 14.12 -12.77
CA ARG A 278 -7.53 14.23 -13.83
C ARG A 278 -6.13 14.55 -13.29
N ALA A 279 -6.10 15.25 -12.16
CA ALA A 279 -4.88 15.60 -11.44
C ALA A 279 -4.54 14.60 -10.31
N GLY A 280 -5.17 13.41 -10.28
CA GLY A 280 -4.80 12.30 -9.39
C GLY A 280 -5.77 11.98 -8.27
N LEU A 281 -6.77 12.80 -7.95
CA LEU A 281 -7.78 12.44 -6.93
C LEU A 281 -8.50 11.15 -7.28
N SER A 282 -8.85 10.37 -6.27
CA SER A 282 -9.66 9.15 -6.41
C SER A 282 -11.05 9.44 -7.03
N SER A 283 -11.59 10.66 -6.83
CA SER A 283 -12.85 11.11 -7.43
C SER A 283 -12.96 12.64 -7.43
N ASP A 284 -13.69 13.20 -8.43
CA ASP A 284 -14.05 14.63 -8.43
C ASP A 284 -15.02 14.99 -7.31
N TYR A 285 -15.83 14.03 -6.85
CA TYR A 285 -16.80 14.28 -5.79
C TYR A 285 -16.17 14.10 -4.42
N VAL A 286 -15.80 15.21 -3.79
CA VAL A 286 -15.18 15.27 -2.47
C VAL A 286 -16.25 15.54 -1.40
N TYR A 287 -16.29 14.72 -0.35
CA TYR A 287 -17.23 14.84 0.76
C TYR A 287 -16.66 15.61 1.96
N SER A 288 -15.41 15.31 2.31
CA SER A 288 -14.80 15.82 3.54
C SER A 288 -13.31 16.04 3.39
N VAL A 289 -12.80 16.97 4.20
CA VAL A 289 -11.39 17.25 4.37
C VAL A 289 -11.08 17.22 5.86
N PHE A 290 -9.93 16.67 6.24
CA PHE A 290 -9.50 16.56 7.63
C PHE A 290 -7.97 16.64 7.72
N GLU A 291 -7.44 17.48 8.59
CA GLU A 291 -6.02 17.52 8.94
C GLU A 291 -5.78 16.68 10.21
N ASP A 292 -4.85 15.72 10.14
CA ASP A 292 -4.51 14.87 11.27
C ASP A 292 -3.47 15.51 12.22
N GLU A 293 -3.10 14.81 13.29
CA GLU A 293 -2.10 15.28 14.25
C GLU A 293 -0.69 15.36 13.65
N GLU A 294 -0.39 14.53 12.63
CA GLU A 294 0.87 14.53 11.88
C GLU A 294 0.87 15.55 10.74
N ARG A 295 -0.17 16.40 10.64
CA ARG A 295 -0.36 17.44 9.64
C ARG A 295 -0.56 16.93 8.21
N ASN A 296 -1.00 15.69 8.02
CA ASN A 296 -1.47 15.24 6.73
C ASN A 296 -2.88 15.74 6.47
N LEU A 297 -3.16 16.10 5.23
CA LEU A 297 -4.51 16.42 4.80
C LEU A 297 -5.17 15.19 4.20
N TRP A 298 -6.24 14.76 4.81
CA TRP A 298 -7.05 13.62 4.37
C TRP A 298 -8.29 14.11 3.64
N VAL A 299 -8.57 13.48 2.51
CA VAL A 299 -9.66 13.88 1.62
C VAL A 299 -10.56 12.69 1.37
N GLY A 300 -11.76 12.75 1.91
CA GLY A 300 -12.78 11.72 1.72
C GLY A 300 -13.57 11.98 0.44
N THR A 301 -13.57 11.00 -0.47
CA THR A 301 -14.22 11.13 -1.77
C THR A 301 -15.28 10.06 -1.99
N ARG A 302 -16.00 10.16 -3.10
CA ARG A 302 -16.98 9.15 -3.52
C ARG A 302 -16.33 7.80 -3.83
N SER A 303 -15.11 7.79 -4.33
CA SER A 303 -14.45 6.56 -4.77
C SER A 303 -13.40 6.04 -3.79
N GLY A 304 -13.06 6.80 -2.75
CA GLY A 304 -12.03 6.39 -1.81
C GLY A 304 -11.57 7.47 -0.86
N LEU A 305 -10.34 7.31 -0.41
CA LEU A 305 -9.62 8.19 0.51
C LEU A 305 -8.34 8.66 -0.17
N ASP A 306 -8.03 9.94 -0.08
CA ASP A 306 -6.80 10.54 -0.55
C ASP A 306 -6.07 11.20 0.62
N ARG A 307 -4.73 11.20 0.59
CA ARG A 307 -3.87 11.87 1.54
C ARG A 307 -2.90 12.78 0.81
N PHE A 308 -2.81 14.02 1.25
CA PHE A 308 -1.77 14.96 0.87
C PHE A 308 -0.86 15.24 2.06
N ARG A 309 0.43 15.34 1.80
CA ARG A 309 1.45 15.72 2.79
C ARG A 309 2.59 16.48 2.12
N ASP A 310 3.34 17.24 2.89
CA ASP A 310 4.62 17.71 2.42
C ASP A 310 5.54 16.51 2.22
N GLY A 311 5.96 16.32 0.98
CA GLY A 311 6.89 15.27 0.60
C GLY A 311 8.32 15.80 0.59
N GLN A 312 9.29 14.91 0.79
CA GLN A 312 10.69 15.22 0.52
C GLN A 312 10.95 15.41 -0.98
N ILE A 313 10.03 14.95 -1.84
CA ILE A 313 10.15 14.95 -3.29
C ILE A 313 9.08 15.85 -3.90
N ARG A 314 9.52 16.74 -4.80
CA ARG A 314 8.66 17.62 -5.60
C ARG A 314 8.98 17.47 -7.07
N VAL A 315 7.95 17.44 -7.92
CA VAL A 315 8.10 17.34 -9.38
C VAL A 315 7.76 18.68 -10.02
N PHE A 316 8.64 19.15 -10.89
CA PHE A 316 8.44 20.32 -11.74
C PHE A 316 8.29 19.82 -13.17
N SER A 317 7.17 20.09 -13.80
CA SER A 317 6.89 19.71 -15.20
C SER A 317 7.78 20.50 -16.15
N GLN A 318 9.05 20.10 -16.25
CA GLN A 318 10.05 20.66 -17.16
C GLN A 318 10.48 19.55 -18.13
N PRO A 319 10.88 19.91 -19.36
CA PRO A 319 11.46 18.94 -20.28
C PRO A 319 12.71 18.29 -19.69
N GLU A 320 12.93 17.03 -20.00
CA GLU A 320 14.18 16.33 -19.68
C GLU A 320 15.40 17.07 -20.26
N GLY A 321 16.50 17.03 -19.50
CA GLY A 321 17.73 17.65 -19.94
C GLY A 321 18.84 17.59 -18.88
N PRO A 322 20.03 18.07 -19.21
CA PRO A 322 21.11 18.21 -18.23
C PRO A 322 20.73 19.20 -17.13
N VAL A 323 21.19 18.94 -15.91
CA VAL A 323 20.84 19.70 -14.70
C VAL A 323 22.09 20.21 -14.02
N VAL A 324 22.18 21.50 -13.79
CA VAL A 324 23.25 22.14 -13.00
C VAL A 324 22.64 23.04 -11.93
N ALA A 325 23.34 23.19 -10.83
CA ALA A 325 22.99 24.09 -9.74
C ALA A 325 24.12 25.12 -9.49
N ASP A 326 23.72 26.34 -9.27
CA ASP A 326 24.62 27.42 -8.86
C ASP A 326 23.95 28.33 -7.82
N ASN A 327 24.60 29.43 -7.42
CA ASN A 327 24.06 30.38 -6.41
C ASN A 327 22.77 31.08 -6.89
N ARG A 328 22.41 30.98 -8.17
CA ARG A 328 21.26 31.66 -8.79
C ARG A 328 20.03 30.70 -8.83
N GLY A 329 20.22 29.39 -8.67
CA GLY A 329 19.17 28.39 -8.69
C GLY A 329 19.59 27.12 -9.44
N VAL A 330 18.60 26.34 -9.83
CA VAL A 330 18.80 25.13 -10.63
C VAL A 330 18.43 25.41 -12.08
N TRP A 331 19.26 24.93 -12.97
CA TRP A 331 19.11 25.13 -14.41
C TRP A 331 18.98 23.79 -15.13
N THR A 332 18.06 23.73 -16.08
CA THR A 332 17.95 22.62 -17.03
C THR A 332 17.85 23.17 -18.45
N ALA A 333 18.26 22.41 -19.42
CA ALA A 333 18.21 22.82 -20.82
C ALA A 333 17.49 21.76 -21.68
N SER A 334 16.65 22.23 -22.57
CA SER A 334 15.99 21.42 -23.59
C SER A 334 16.29 21.98 -24.98
N LYS A 335 15.74 21.34 -26.02
CA LYS A 335 15.98 21.72 -27.43
C LYS A 335 15.78 23.23 -27.73
N HIS A 336 14.80 23.85 -27.04
CA HIS A 336 14.37 25.21 -27.36
C HIS A 336 14.49 26.20 -26.21
N GLN A 337 14.83 25.74 -25.04
CA GLN A 337 14.86 26.61 -23.85
C GLN A 337 15.89 26.16 -22.82
N ILE A 338 16.42 27.11 -22.11
CA ILE A 338 17.08 26.93 -20.82
C ILE A 338 16.15 27.45 -19.73
N THR A 339 15.88 26.64 -18.74
CA THR A 339 14.92 26.95 -17.69
C THR A 339 15.64 27.06 -16.37
N ARG A 340 15.41 28.17 -15.68
CA ARG A 340 15.81 28.35 -14.29
C ARG A 340 14.67 28.03 -13.36
N VAL A 341 14.91 27.19 -12.38
CA VAL A 341 13.96 26.87 -11.33
C VAL A 341 14.44 27.47 -10.01
N THR A 342 13.57 28.28 -9.38
CA THR A 342 13.80 28.89 -8.07
C THR A 342 12.50 28.87 -7.28
N ASN A 343 12.51 28.39 -6.03
CA ASN A 343 11.40 28.53 -5.06
C ASN A 343 9.98 28.41 -5.66
N ASN A 344 9.69 27.37 -6.44
CA ASN A 344 8.41 27.10 -7.10
C ASN A 344 8.14 27.86 -8.43
N THR A 345 9.03 28.70 -8.89
CA THR A 345 8.88 29.36 -10.19
C THR A 345 9.87 28.81 -11.20
N ALA A 346 9.43 28.61 -12.42
CA ALA A 346 10.28 28.25 -13.54
C ALA A 346 10.34 29.43 -14.53
N ASP A 347 11.53 29.98 -14.72
CA ASP A 347 11.81 31.05 -15.67
C ASP A 347 12.49 30.44 -16.90
N ALA A 348 11.74 30.30 -17.98
CA ALA A 348 12.22 29.70 -19.22
C ALA A 348 12.72 30.79 -20.17
N ARG A 349 13.97 30.65 -20.66
CA ARG A 349 14.57 31.53 -21.65
C ARG A 349 14.80 30.75 -22.95
N SER A 350 14.64 31.40 -24.07
CA SER A 350 14.88 30.81 -25.39
C SER A 350 16.33 30.31 -25.53
N LEU A 351 16.49 29.11 -26.03
CA LEU A 351 17.81 28.55 -26.40
C LEU A 351 17.75 28.14 -27.87
N SER A 352 18.67 28.68 -28.66
CA SER A 352 18.82 28.31 -30.07
C SER A 352 20.21 27.78 -30.28
N LEU A 353 20.36 26.46 -30.34
CA LEU A 353 21.62 25.82 -30.73
C LEU A 353 21.75 25.75 -32.26
N PRO A 354 22.97 25.86 -32.82
CA PRO A 354 23.21 25.68 -34.24
C PRO A 354 22.63 24.34 -34.75
N GLY A 355 21.91 24.36 -35.87
CA GLY A 355 21.26 23.17 -36.43
C GLY A 355 20.01 22.68 -35.68
N GLY A 356 19.53 23.39 -34.66
CA GLY A 356 18.36 22.98 -33.89
C GLY A 356 18.58 21.73 -33.06
N ASN A 357 19.79 21.49 -32.60
CA ASN A 357 20.22 20.32 -31.81
C ASN A 357 19.73 20.36 -30.37
N THR A 358 19.70 19.18 -29.74
CA THR A 358 19.34 19.05 -28.33
C THR A 358 20.57 19.12 -27.44
N PRO A 359 20.54 19.87 -26.31
CA PRO A 359 21.62 19.86 -25.33
C PRO A 359 21.84 18.48 -24.75
N SER A 360 23.08 18.00 -24.72
CA SER A 360 23.50 16.76 -24.07
C SER A 360 24.12 17.04 -22.69
N THR A 361 24.74 18.21 -22.54
CA THR A 361 25.41 18.60 -21.29
C THR A 361 25.32 20.09 -21.06
N LEU A 362 25.36 20.48 -19.80
CA LEU A 362 25.32 21.86 -19.35
C LEU A 362 26.41 22.08 -18.29
N LEU A 363 27.19 23.14 -18.41
CA LEU A 363 28.18 23.53 -17.42
C LEU A 363 28.00 25.02 -17.08
N SER A 364 27.80 25.34 -15.82
CA SER A 364 27.69 26.74 -15.36
C SER A 364 29.05 27.44 -15.36
N GLU A 365 29.09 28.65 -15.88
CA GLU A 365 30.27 29.53 -15.92
C GLU A 365 30.23 30.55 -14.77
N PRO A 366 31.40 30.96 -14.24
CA PRO A 366 31.48 31.93 -13.14
C PRO A 366 30.80 33.27 -13.45
N ASP A 367 30.91 33.73 -14.71
CA ASP A 367 30.42 35.04 -15.17
C ASP A 367 28.96 35.03 -15.67
N SER A 368 28.10 34.24 -15.04
CA SER A 368 26.66 34.16 -15.32
C SER A 368 26.27 33.50 -16.64
N GLY A 369 27.21 32.87 -17.33
CA GLY A 369 26.96 32.09 -18.56
C GLY A 369 26.86 30.57 -18.36
N PHE A 370 26.71 29.87 -19.50
CA PHE A 370 26.75 28.42 -19.58
C PHE A 370 27.57 27.97 -20.79
N LEU A 371 28.27 26.86 -20.65
CA LEU A 371 28.67 26.04 -21.77
C LEU A 371 27.63 24.96 -22.01
N VAL A 372 27.12 24.90 -23.21
CA VAL A 372 26.11 23.94 -23.66
C VAL A 372 26.74 23.00 -24.67
N GLY A 373 26.92 21.75 -24.31
CA GLY A 373 27.42 20.72 -25.22
C GLY A 373 26.26 20.03 -25.96
N PHE A 374 26.49 19.64 -27.19
CA PHE A 374 25.57 18.97 -28.07
C PHE A 374 26.33 18.12 -29.10
N ASP A 375 25.66 17.41 -29.98
CA ASP A 375 26.24 16.45 -30.92
C ASP A 375 27.14 17.08 -32.02
N HIS A 376 27.17 18.41 -32.11
CA HIS A 376 28.00 19.11 -33.10
C HIS A 376 28.96 20.13 -32.48
N GLY A 377 29.13 20.14 -31.16
CA GLY A 377 30.11 21.04 -30.50
C GLY A 377 29.67 21.52 -29.13
N VAL A 378 30.28 22.64 -28.73
CA VAL A 378 29.96 23.37 -27.51
C VAL A 378 29.60 24.82 -27.88
N ALA A 379 28.50 25.31 -27.36
CA ALA A 379 28.10 26.69 -27.46
C ALA A 379 28.27 27.38 -26.09
N SER A 380 28.81 28.61 -26.14
CA SER A 380 28.77 29.52 -24.99
C SER A 380 27.44 30.26 -25.00
N ARG A 381 26.74 30.24 -23.86
CA ARG A 381 25.49 30.96 -23.63
C ARG A 381 25.67 31.99 -22.54
N THR A 382 25.48 33.26 -22.90
CA THR A 382 25.25 34.34 -21.96
C THR A 382 23.76 34.67 -21.88
N ASP A 383 23.38 35.67 -21.08
CA ASP A 383 21.97 36.02 -20.86
C ASP A 383 21.15 36.22 -22.16
N GLU A 384 21.79 36.77 -23.22
CA GLU A 384 21.07 37.14 -24.45
C GLU A 384 21.55 36.40 -25.71
N HIS A 385 22.81 35.88 -25.72
CA HIS A 385 23.41 35.34 -26.92
C HIS A 385 23.86 33.88 -26.74
N THR A 386 23.76 33.11 -27.81
CA THR A 386 24.32 31.76 -27.90
C THR A 386 25.31 31.73 -29.07
N GLU A 387 26.55 31.43 -28.79
CA GLU A 387 27.64 31.43 -29.79
C GLU A 387 28.37 30.07 -29.77
N LEU A 388 28.58 29.49 -30.95
CA LEU A 388 29.35 28.25 -31.11
C LEU A 388 30.82 28.52 -30.87
N ILE A 389 31.46 27.75 -30.00
CA ILE A 389 32.91 27.76 -29.83
C ILE A 389 33.56 27.04 -30.99
N SER A 390 34.15 27.80 -31.91
CA SER A 390 34.65 27.28 -33.19
C SER A 390 35.69 26.18 -33.05
N GLN A 391 36.56 26.25 -32.01
CA GLN A 391 37.57 25.21 -31.72
C GLN A 391 36.96 23.86 -31.30
N LEU A 392 35.73 23.85 -30.86
CA LEU A 392 35.01 22.66 -30.36
C LEU A 392 33.90 22.20 -31.34
N SER A 393 33.87 22.81 -32.54
CA SER A 393 32.91 22.46 -33.57
C SER A 393 33.14 21.04 -34.11
N GLY A 394 32.08 20.32 -34.40
CA GLY A 394 32.12 18.94 -34.93
C GLY A 394 32.38 17.85 -33.89
N LEU A 395 32.45 18.20 -32.60
CA LEU A 395 32.54 17.23 -31.52
C LEU A 395 31.13 16.74 -31.13
N ASP A 396 30.94 15.46 -31.01
CA ASP A 396 29.77 14.88 -30.38
C ASP A 396 29.98 14.94 -28.86
N VAL A 397 29.59 16.05 -28.24
CA VAL A 397 29.84 16.31 -26.82
C VAL A 397 28.78 15.66 -25.95
N ARG A 398 29.19 14.87 -24.94
CA ARG A 398 28.33 14.13 -24.01
C ARG A 398 28.44 14.62 -22.59
N SER A 399 29.63 15.05 -22.17
CA SER A 399 29.82 15.55 -20.82
C SER A 399 30.86 16.67 -20.80
N LEU A 400 30.68 17.60 -19.87
CA LEU A 400 31.60 18.72 -19.61
C LEU A 400 31.92 18.78 -18.12
N LEU A 401 33.19 18.99 -17.79
CA LEU A 401 33.64 19.19 -16.42
C LEU A 401 34.69 20.31 -16.38
N ARG A 402 34.51 21.31 -15.54
CA ARG A 402 35.54 22.29 -15.21
C ARG A 402 36.41 21.75 -14.08
N ALA A 403 37.66 21.50 -14.37
CA ALA A 403 38.63 21.13 -13.34
C ALA A 403 39.08 22.32 -12.53
N ARG A 404 39.65 22.10 -11.34
CA ARG A 404 40.16 23.13 -10.43
C ARG A 404 41.31 23.96 -11.04
N ASP A 405 42.03 23.40 -11.99
CA ASP A 405 43.08 24.10 -12.74
C ASP A 405 42.53 25.06 -13.84
N GLY A 406 41.20 25.16 -13.94
CA GLY A 406 40.50 25.98 -14.93
C GLY A 406 40.32 25.31 -16.29
N SER A 407 40.94 24.16 -16.55
CA SER A 407 40.73 23.42 -17.79
C SER A 407 39.34 22.80 -17.84
N ILE A 408 38.81 22.65 -19.06
CA ILE A 408 37.53 22.00 -19.31
C ILE A 408 37.77 20.64 -19.94
N TRP A 409 37.27 19.63 -19.32
CA TRP A 409 37.29 18.25 -19.80
C TRP A 409 36.02 17.94 -20.55
N ILE A 410 36.16 17.34 -21.72
CA ILE A 410 35.09 17.14 -22.69
C ILE A 410 34.99 15.65 -22.97
N GLY A 411 33.94 15.01 -22.47
CA GLY A 411 33.60 13.64 -22.85
C GLY A 411 32.82 13.66 -24.14
N THR A 412 33.25 12.87 -25.12
CA THR A 412 32.65 12.85 -26.46
C THR A 412 32.09 11.47 -26.80
N GLY A 413 31.11 11.45 -27.71
CA GLY A 413 30.54 10.22 -28.27
C GLY A 413 31.41 9.57 -29.32
N ASN A 414 32.38 10.28 -29.89
CA ASN A 414 33.11 9.85 -31.09
C ASN A 414 34.61 9.95 -30.98
N ARG A 415 35.17 10.77 -30.08
CA ARG A 415 36.64 11.04 -29.96
C ARG A 415 37.21 10.75 -28.57
N GLY A 416 36.46 10.10 -27.69
CA GLY A 416 36.89 9.83 -26.33
C GLY A 416 36.89 11.04 -25.43
N LEU A 417 37.87 11.14 -24.55
CA LEU A 417 38.03 12.25 -23.59
C LEU A 417 39.05 13.26 -24.11
N LEU A 418 38.65 14.52 -24.16
CA LEU A 418 39.47 15.64 -24.55
C LEU A 418 39.66 16.61 -23.38
N ARG A 419 40.76 17.34 -23.38
CA ARG A 419 41.03 18.45 -22.46
C ARG A 419 41.13 19.78 -23.23
N TRP A 420 40.37 20.78 -22.81
CA TRP A 420 40.41 22.10 -23.41
C TRP A 420 40.81 23.15 -22.38
N VAL A 421 41.79 24.00 -22.75
CA VAL A 421 42.25 25.13 -21.95
C VAL A 421 41.85 26.40 -22.67
N PRO A 422 40.74 27.09 -22.26
CA PRO A 422 40.19 28.24 -22.98
C PRO A 422 41.25 29.37 -23.19
N SER A 423 42.09 29.60 -22.19
CA SER A 423 43.14 30.65 -22.25
C SER A 423 44.22 30.40 -23.28
N ALA A 424 44.38 29.15 -23.77
CA ALA A 424 45.38 28.80 -24.75
C ALA A 424 44.92 28.96 -26.22
N GLY A 425 43.74 29.47 -26.45
CA GLY A 425 43.18 29.72 -27.77
C GLY A 425 43.09 28.48 -28.65
N SER A 426 43.45 28.54 -29.88
CA SER A 426 43.37 27.45 -30.86
C SER A 426 44.24 26.24 -30.53
N GLN A 427 45.26 26.37 -29.70
CA GLN A 427 46.13 25.27 -29.23
C GLN A 427 45.67 24.65 -27.93
N GLY A 428 44.55 25.13 -27.37
CA GLY A 428 44.06 24.69 -26.06
C GLY A 428 43.39 23.32 -26.03
N LEU A 429 43.02 22.74 -27.16
CA LEU A 429 42.36 21.43 -27.23
C LEU A 429 43.41 20.32 -27.41
N SER A 430 43.38 19.33 -26.51
CA SER A 430 44.30 18.20 -26.52
C SER A 430 43.60 16.86 -26.30
N GLU A 431 44.14 15.81 -26.93
CA GLU A 431 43.70 14.42 -26.68
C GLU A 431 44.36 13.86 -25.42
N THR A 432 43.63 13.10 -24.64
CA THR A 432 44.09 12.60 -23.34
C THR A 432 44.58 11.16 -23.38
N GLY A 433 44.45 10.46 -24.53
CA GLY A 433 44.77 9.04 -24.65
C GLY A 433 43.59 8.11 -24.42
N VAL A 434 42.50 8.61 -23.82
CA VAL A 434 41.24 7.83 -23.67
C VAL A 434 40.45 7.96 -24.98
N ARG A 435 40.37 6.85 -25.74
CA ARG A 435 39.74 6.83 -27.07
C ARG A 435 38.38 6.12 -27.10
N ASP A 436 37.90 5.69 -25.95
CA ASP A 436 36.61 5.04 -25.84
C ASP A 436 35.46 5.96 -26.26
N ARG A 437 34.51 5.34 -26.93
CA ARG A 437 33.31 6.05 -27.38
C ARG A 437 32.36 6.28 -26.20
N PHE A 438 31.67 7.42 -26.27
CA PHE A 438 30.58 7.78 -25.36
C PHE A 438 31.05 7.94 -23.92
N ILE A 439 31.96 8.88 -23.66
CA ILE A 439 32.33 9.27 -22.31
C ILE A 439 31.17 10.12 -21.73
N ALA A 440 30.34 9.47 -20.92
CA ALA A 440 29.07 10.04 -20.46
C ALA A 440 29.19 10.84 -19.17
N THR A 441 30.15 10.50 -18.30
CA THR A 441 30.22 11.09 -16.96
C THR A 441 31.68 11.40 -16.58
N LEU A 442 31.88 12.51 -15.90
CA LEU A 442 33.19 13.01 -15.49
C LEU A 442 33.17 13.46 -14.03
N ALA A 443 34.24 13.23 -13.31
CA ALA A 443 34.42 13.75 -11.96
C ALA A 443 35.90 14.07 -11.68
N GLU A 444 36.17 15.04 -10.82
CA GLU A 444 37.50 15.35 -10.33
C GLU A 444 37.63 14.97 -8.87
N ASP A 445 38.58 14.12 -8.52
CA ASP A 445 38.84 13.76 -7.13
C ASP A 445 39.63 14.83 -6.38
N ARG A 446 39.83 14.66 -5.06
CA ARG A 446 40.58 15.61 -4.22
C ARG A 446 42.04 15.78 -4.62
N THR A 447 42.60 14.79 -5.30
CA THR A 447 44.00 14.83 -5.77
C THR A 447 44.15 15.56 -7.09
N GLY A 448 43.05 16.02 -7.73
CA GLY A 448 43.04 16.63 -9.05
C GLY A 448 43.06 15.60 -10.18
N ALA A 449 42.91 14.30 -9.89
CA ALA A 449 42.73 13.28 -10.91
C ALA A 449 41.32 13.32 -11.51
N ILE A 450 41.26 13.18 -12.83
CA ILE A 450 39.99 13.15 -13.55
C ILE A 450 39.53 11.72 -13.75
N TRP A 451 38.31 11.46 -13.39
CA TRP A 451 37.62 10.18 -13.60
C TRP A 451 36.64 10.34 -14.75
N ALA A 452 36.63 9.36 -15.65
CA ALA A 452 35.78 9.36 -16.83
C ALA A 452 35.10 8.01 -16.97
N GLY A 453 33.77 8.00 -17.05
CA GLY A 453 32.94 6.81 -17.23
C GLY A 453 32.48 6.68 -18.67
N SER A 454 32.64 5.47 -19.26
CA SER A 454 32.10 5.14 -20.57
C SER A 454 30.72 4.49 -20.44
N TYR A 455 29.75 4.97 -21.24
CA TYR A 455 28.38 4.41 -21.30
C TYR A 455 28.29 3.18 -22.21
N LEU A 456 29.15 3.06 -23.21
CA LEU A 456 29.10 1.97 -24.21
C LEU A 456 30.08 0.81 -23.91
N GLY A 457 30.25 0.47 -22.64
CA GLY A 457 31.00 -0.71 -22.24
C GLY A 457 32.52 -0.53 -22.21
N GLY A 458 33.02 0.71 -22.15
CA GLY A 458 34.46 1.02 -22.02
C GLY A 458 34.96 1.04 -20.56
N GLY A 459 34.06 0.94 -19.55
CA GLY A 459 34.45 0.95 -18.15
C GLY A 459 34.79 2.34 -17.60
N LEU A 460 35.75 2.38 -16.68
CA LEU A 460 36.11 3.58 -15.94
C LEU A 460 37.59 3.92 -16.17
N TYR A 461 37.88 5.19 -16.38
CA TYR A 461 39.24 5.73 -16.59
C TYR A 461 39.61 6.71 -15.49
N ARG A 462 40.84 6.65 -15.01
CA ARG A 462 41.46 7.66 -14.12
C ARG A 462 42.66 8.30 -14.79
N LEU A 463 42.68 9.61 -14.86
CA LEU A 463 43.80 10.39 -15.43
C LEU A 463 44.43 11.21 -14.31
N SER A 464 45.74 10.98 -14.12
CA SER A 464 46.49 11.69 -13.11
C SER A 464 47.95 11.91 -13.58
N GLY A 465 48.41 13.15 -13.57
CA GLY A 465 49.79 13.46 -13.96
C GLY A 465 50.18 13.02 -15.37
N GLY A 466 49.24 12.97 -16.32
CA GLY A 466 49.45 12.50 -17.68
C GLY A 466 49.34 10.97 -17.87
N ASN A 467 49.19 10.22 -16.81
CA ASN A 467 48.98 8.77 -16.86
C ASN A 467 47.49 8.43 -16.94
N VAL A 468 47.13 7.47 -17.80
CA VAL A 468 45.76 6.93 -17.92
C VAL A 468 45.74 5.54 -17.32
N GLN A 469 44.90 5.34 -16.35
CA GLN A 469 44.58 4.05 -15.73
C GLN A 469 43.17 3.64 -16.11
N HIS A 470 43.00 2.40 -16.56
CA HIS A 470 41.70 1.83 -16.89
C HIS A 470 41.24 0.83 -15.80
N PHE A 471 39.93 0.84 -15.53
CA PHE A 471 39.27 -0.09 -14.61
C PHE A 471 38.15 -0.79 -15.36
N GLY A 472 38.29 -2.10 -15.49
CA GLY A 472 37.31 -2.99 -16.11
C GLY A 472 36.74 -4.00 -15.13
N ARG A 473 36.25 -5.12 -15.66
CA ARG A 473 35.72 -6.23 -14.85
C ARG A 473 36.80 -6.89 -14.00
N ASP A 474 38.01 -6.98 -14.52
CA ASP A 474 39.14 -7.59 -13.81
C ASP A 474 39.58 -6.78 -12.58
N GLU A 475 39.38 -5.47 -12.60
CA GLU A 475 39.63 -4.57 -11.47
C GLU A 475 38.41 -4.46 -10.52
N GLY A 476 37.34 -5.22 -10.77
CA GLY A 476 36.20 -5.35 -9.90
C GLY A 476 34.99 -4.46 -10.22
N LEU A 477 34.97 -3.83 -11.41
CA LEU A 477 33.78 -3.12 -11.86
C LEU A 477 32.68 -4.13 -12.25
N PRO A 478 31.46 -4.04 -11.74
CA PRO A 478 30.43 -5.07 -11.96
C PRO A 478 29.92 -5.08 -13.39
N ASP A 479 29.90 -3.91 -14.03
CA ASP A 479 29.59 -3.74 -15.44
C ASP A 479 30.40 -2.60 -16.04
N LEU A 480 30.64 -2.67 -17.34
CA LEU A 480 31.46 -1.71 -18.08
C LEU A 480 30.65 -0.45 -18.51
N GLU A 481 29.33 -0.47 -18.32
CA GLU A 481 28.47 0.68 -18.60
C GLU A 481 28.37 1.58 -17.35
N VAL A 482 29.23 2.60 -17.28
CA VAL A 482 29.25 3.56 -16.18
C VAL A 482 28.28 4.69 -16.49
N GLN A 483 27.25 4.82 -15.66
CA GLN A 483 26.15 5.77 -15.84
C GLN A 483 26.41 7.12 -15.16
N THR A 484 27.01 7.09 -13.97
CA THR A 484 27.20 8.29 -13.15
C THR A 484 28.40 8.16 -12.23
N LEU A 485 29.05 9.28 -11.96
CA LEU A 485 30.16 9.41 -11.03
C LEU A 485 29.87 10.54 -10.04
N LEU A 486 30.14 10.30 -8.76
CA LEU A 486 30.07 11.30 -7.72
C LEU A 486 31.32 11.23 -6.84
N VAL A 487 32.01 12.35 -6.68
CA VAL A 487 33.01 12.55 -5.61
C VAL A 487 32.32 13.30 -4.48
N ASP A 488 32.14 12.65 -3.36
CA ASP A 488 31.40 13.25 -2.23
C ASP A 488 32.24 14.25 -1.41
N GLY A 489 31.59 14.88 -0.45
CA GLY A 489 32.23 15.84 0.45
C GLY A 489 33.40 15.28 1.26
N GLU A 490 33.49 13.97 1.45
CA GLU A 490 34.59 13.28 2.11
C GLU A 490 35.72 12.91 1.14
N GLY A 491 35.49 13.02 -0.18
CA GLY A 491 36.43 12.71 -1.26
C GLY A 491 36.33 11.26 -1.74
N GLN A 492 35.31 10.53 -1.31
CA GLN A 492 35.02 9.20 -1.77
C GLN A 492 34.40 9.24 -3.16
N LEU A 493 34.94 8.46 -4.10
CA LEU A 493 34.37 8.27 -5.43
C LEU A 493 33.30 7.18 -5.36
N TRP A 494 32.09 7.52 -5.78
CA TRP A 494 30.95 6.64 -5.97
C TRP A 494 30.69 6.45 -7.46
N ILE A 495 30.40 5.23 -7.88
CA ILE A 495 30.24 4.84 -9.28
C ILE A 495 28.92 4.11 -9.43
N GLY A 496 28.00 4.67 -10.20
CA GLY A 496 26.75 4.04 -10.62
C GLY A 496 26.91 3.39 -11.98
N SER A 497 26.56 2.12 -12.08
CA SER A 497 26.61 1.34 -13.31
C SER A 497 25.32 0.56 -13.52
N THR A 498 25.21 -0.15 -14.64
CA THR A 498 24.14 -1.13 -14.89
C THR A 498 24.27 -2.36 -13.99
N GLY A 499 25.44 -2.60 -13.40
CA GLY A 499 25.74 -3.73 -12.54
C GLY A 499 25.63 -3.50 -11.04
N GLY A 500 25.42 -2.24 -10.59
CA GLY A 500 25.31 -1.88 -9.17
C GLY A 500 26.02 -0.59 -8.80
N LEU A 501 26.14 -0.40 -7.48
CA LEU A 501 26.85 0.70 -6.84
C LEU A 501 28.26 0.24 -6.48
N SER A 502 29.26 0.98 -6.96
CA SER A 502 30.67 0.70 -6.64
C SER A 502 31.36 1.91 -6.02
N TRP A 503 32.38 1.67 -5.21
CA TRP A 503 33.25 2.70 -4.64
C TRP A 503 34.65 2.15 -4.36
N PHE A 504 35.62 3.04 -4.25
CA PHE A 504 36.97 2.65 -3.85
C PHE A 504 37.08 2.56 -2.33
N GLN A 505 37.63 1.48 -1.85
CA GLN A 505 38.02 1.32 -0.46
C GLN A 505 39.33 0.54 -0.39
N ASP A 506 40.31 1.09 0.34
CA ASP A 506 41.65 0.46 0.51
C ASP A 506 42.31 0.10 -0.83
N GLY A 507 42.17 0.97 -1.86
CA GLY A 507 42.75 0.79 -3.19
C GLY A 507 42.07 -0.27 -4.06
N ARG A 508 40.89 -0.77 -3.66
CA ARG A 508 40.09 -1.74 -4.41
C ARG A 508 38.66 -1.25 -4.63
N LEU A 509 38.08 -1.66 -5.74
CA LEU A 509 36.67 -1.47 -5.99
C LEU A 509 35.85 -2.42 -5.11
N ARG A 510 34.89 -1.84 -4.37
CA ARG A 510 33.83 -2.56 -3.64
C ARG A 510 32.55 -2.35 -4.41
N THR A 511 31.73 -3.38 -4.52
CA THR A 511 30.49 -3.33 -5.27
C THR A 511 29.37 -4.01 -4.48
N VAL A 512 28.20 -3.37 -4.49
CA VAL A 512 26.93 -3.93 -4.01
C VAL A 512 25.93 -3.93 -5.16
N ASN A 513 25.14 -4.99 -5.24
CA ASN A 513 24.07 -5.17 -6.21
C ASN A 513 22.85 -5.86 -5.54
N SER A 514 21.91 -6.36 -6.32
CA SER A 514 20.70 -6.99 -5.78
C SER A 514 20.99 -8.24 -4.94
N GLN A 515 22.11 -8.92 -5.14
CA GLN A 515 22.51 -10.08 -4.32
C GLN A 515 22.88 -9.67 -2.90
N GLN A 516 23.35 -8.46 -2.70
CA GLN A 516 23.65 -7.89 -1.37
C GLN A 516 22.50 -7.05 -0.82
N GLY A 517 21.35 -7.00 -1.50
CA GLY A 517 20.14 -6.31 -1.04
C GLY A 517 19.86 -4.96 -1.69
N LEU A 518 20.57 -4.56 -2.75
CA LEU A 518 20.20 -3.37 -3.52
C LEU A 518 18.84 -3.61 -4.22
N LEU A 519 17.96 -2.62 -4.23
CA LEU A 519 16.61 -2.76 -4.79
C LEU A 519 16.61 -2.94 -6.33
N ALA A 520 17.59 -2.35 -7.02
CA ALA A 520 17.83 -2.54 -8.45
C ALA A 520 19.32 -2.36 -8.75
N ASN A 521 19.83 -3.04 -9.76
CA ASN A 521 21.26 -2.95 -10.13
C ASN A 521 21.57 -1.67 -10.91
N GLN A 522 20.67 -1.21 -11.75
CA GLN A 522 20.90 -0.06 -12.61
C GLN A 522 20.75 1.24 -11.85
N ILE A 523 21.80 2.05 -11.86
CA ILE A 523 21.87 3.35 -11.17
C ILE A 523 22.21 4.44 -12.20
N TRP A 524 21.28 5.39 -12.38
CA TRP A 524 21.41 6.46 -13.37
C TRP A 524 21.99 7.74 -12.82
N ALA A 525 21.68 8.09 -11.57
CA ALA A 525 22.16 9.30 -10.91
C ALA A 525 22.45 9.02 -9.45
N ILE A 526 23.48 9.68 -8.88
CA ILE A 526 23.87 9.57 -7.47
C ILE A 526 24.16 10.96 -6.94
N LEU A 527 23.61 11.30 -5.79
CA LEU A 527 23.98 12.48 -4.99
C LEU A 527 24.14 12.09 -3.53
N ASP A 528 24.99 12.80 -2.81
CA ASP A 528 25.06 12.72 -1.35
C ASP A 528 24.27 13.87 -0.70
N ASP A 529 23.67 13.58 0.46
CA ASP A 529 23.06 14.60 1.30
C ASP A 529 24.04 15.06 2.40
N SER A 530 23.61 16.09 3.17
CA SER A 530 24.42 16.60 4.30
C SER A 530 24.41 15.67 5.51
N TYR A 531 23.65 14.55 5.45
CA TYR A 531 23.36 13.69 6.59
C TYR A 531 24.03 12.32 6.50
N GLY A 532 24.97 12.14 5.56
CA GLY A 532 25.71 10.89 5.39
C GLY A 532 24.98 9.80 4.62
N ARG A 533 23.99 10.16 3.82
CA ARG A 533 23.25 9.23 2.97
C ARG A 533 23.55 9.48 1.50
N LEU A 534 23.43 8.41 0.71
CA LEU A 534 23.42 8.47 -0.76
C LEU A 534 22.00 8.34 -1.27
N TRP A 535 21.63 9.23 -2.16
CA TRP A 535 20.39 9.22 -2.92
C TRP A 535 20.70 8.84 -4.36
N PHE A 536 19.99 7.87 -4.90
CA PHE A 536 20.17 7.47 -6.28
C PHE A 536 18.87 7.06 -6.95
N THR A 537 18.84 7.19 -8.26
CA THR A 537 17.72 6.81 -9.11
C THR A 537 18.05 5.53 -9.85
N GLY A 538 17.02 4.68 -10.04
CA GLY A 538 17.12 3.43 -10.76
C GLY A 538 15.73 2.90 -11.11
N PHE A 539 15.63 1.68 -11.62
CA PHE A 539 14.33 1.05 -11.90
C PHE A 539 13.42 0.91 -10.66
N ALA A 540 14.00 0.84 -9.47
CA ALA A 540 13.23 0.77 -8.24
C ALA A 540 12.65 2.12 -7.79
N GLY A 541 12.99 3.23 -8.45
CA GLY A 541 12.61 4.56 -8.02
C GLY A 541 13.74 5.30 -7.31
N PHE A 542 13.40 6.26 -6.44
CA PHE A 542 14.35 6.96 -5.58
C PHE A 542 14.73 6.08 -4.39
N THR A 543 16.00 5.75 -4.31
CA THR A 543 16.54 4.88 -3.26
C THR A 543 17.55 5.64 -2.41
N VAL A 544 17.50 5.42 -1.10
CA VAL A 544 18.37 6.05 -0.12
C VAL A 544 19.17 4.98 0.62
N ILE A 545 20.47 5.16 0.75
CA ILE A 545 21.33 4.29 1.56
C ILE A 545 22.19 5.14 2.50
N ASP A 546 22.22 4.79 3.76
CA ASP A 546 23.18 5.32 4.72
C ASP A 546 24.59 4.81 4.38
N LYS A 547 25.57 5.69 4.22
CA LYS A 547 26.98 5.38 3.95
C LYS A 547 27.55 4.44 5.04
N LYS A 548 27.12 4.60 6.29
CA LYS A 548 27.50 3.71 7.40
C LYS A 548 27.06 2.26 7.12
N ASN A 549 25.89 2.07 6.53
CA ASN A 549 25.37 0.75 6.18
C ASN A 549 26.27 0.05 5.14
N LEU A 550 26.74 0.79 4.12
CA LEU A 550 27.70 0.30 3.13
C LEU A 550 29.06 -0.03 3.77
N ASN A 551 29.56 0.82 4.67
CA ASN A 551 30.81 0.60 5.38
C ASN A 551 30.74 -0.61 6.32
N ASP A 552 29.62 -0.81 7.00
CA ASP A 552 29.40 -1.96 7.89
C ASP A 552 29.32 -3.28 7.10
N TRP A 553 28.70 -3.25 5.91
CA TRP A 553 28.74 -4.39 4.98
C TRP A 553 30.15 -4.68 4.48
N ALA A 554 30.88 -3.66 4.01
CA ALA A 554 32.23 -3.81 3.50
C ALA A 554 33.21 -4.34 4.57
N ALA A 555 32.98 -4.03 5.82
CA ALA A 555 33.74 -4.52 6.99
C ALA A 555 33.26 -5.90 7.49
N GLY A 556 32.29 -6.53 6.86
CA GLY A 556 31.74 -7.83 7.25
C GLY A 556 30.88 -7.82 8.52
N ARG A 557 30.54 -6.64 9.03
CA ARG A 557 29.65 -6.50 10.22
C ARG A 557 28.17 -6.71 9.87
N ARG A 558 27.81 -6.67 8.58
CA ARG A 558 26.49 -6.96 8.03
C ARG A 558 26.57 -7.93 6.86
N GLN A 559 25.59 -8.79 6.70
CA GLN A 559 25.49 -9.69 5.55
C GLN A 559 24.91 -9.00 4.32
N ASN A 560 23.90 -8.14 4.52
CA ASN A 560 23.23 -7.42 3.45
C ASN A 560 23.12 -5.91 3.78
N ILE A 561 23.05 -5.10 2.73
CA ILE A 561 22.71 -3.68 2.84
C ILE A 561 21.20 -3.52 3.02
N ILE A 562 20.79 -2.40 3.61
CA ILE A 562 19.37 -2.07 3.82
C ILE A 562 19.09 -0.72 3.15
N PRO A 563 18.72 -0.71 1.86
CA PRO A 563 18.26 0.49 1.19
C PRO A 563 16.82 0.81 1.60
N ILE A 564 16.48 2.08 1.57
CA ILE A 564 15.14 2.58 1.81
C ILE A 564 14.61 3.08 0.46
N LEU A 565 13.48 2.56 0.00
CA LEU A 565 12.74 3.15 -1.10
C LEU A 565 12.02 4.39 -0.60
N GLU A 566 12.17 5.53 -1.29
CA GLU A 566 11.48 6.75 -0.87
C GLU A 566 9.99 6.70 -1.30
N PRO A 567 9.06 6.53 -0.35
CA PRO A 567 7.64 6.30 -0.68
C PRO A 567 6.96 7.53 -1.28
N SER A 568 7.49 8.73 -1.02
CA SER A 568 6.93 9.97 -1.57
C SER A 568 7.21 10.16 -3.06
N ALA A 569 8.12 9.35 -3.63
CA ALA A 569 8.36 9.31 -5.08
C ALA A 569 7.14 8.80 -5.87
N GLY A 570 6.26 8.03 -5.23
CA GLY A 570 5.04 7.53 -5.86
C GLY A 570 5.31 6.77 -7.15
N THR A 571 4.66 7.21 -8.24
CA THR A 571 4.80 6.65 -9.58
C THR A 571 5.78 7.41 -10.46
N ILE A 572 6.65 8.26 -9.89
CA ILE A 572 7.62 9.04 -10.67
C ILE A 572 8.51 8.10 -11.48
N GLN A 573 8.55 8.34 -12.79
CA GLN A 573 9.45 7.61 -13.68
C GLN A 573 10.86 8.16 -13.53
N THR A 574 11.69 7.45 -12.77
CA THR A 574 13.04 7.90 -12.39
C THR A 574 14.11 7.68 -13.45
N TYR A 575 13.77 7.02 -14.55
CA TYR A 575 14.69 6.92 -15.70
C TYR A 575 14.72 8.23 -16.50
N THR A 576 15.81 8.47 -17.19
CA THR A 576 15.94 9.55 -18.17
C THR A 576 15.94 8.92 -19.57
N ALA A 577 15.15 9.47 -20.50
CA ALA A 577 15.12 9.00 -21.88
C ALA A 577 16.36 9.44 -22.67
N GLY A 578 17.13 10.43 -22.19
CA GLY A 578 18.34 10.96 -22.79
C GLY A 578 19.57 10.72 -21.94
N ASN A 579 20.71 10.53 -22.61
CA ASN A 579 22.00 10.43 -21.94
C ASN A 579 22.54 11.84 -21.65
N TYR A 580 21.92 12.54 -20.71
CA TYR A 580 22.30 13.88 -20.27
C TYR A 580 23.30 13.80 -19.12
N PHE A 581 24.28 14.71 -19.13
CA PHE A 581 25.23 14.86 -18.03
C PHE A 581 25.52 16.36 -17.76
N PRO A 582 25.50 16.81 -16.48
CA PRO A 582 24.97 16.07 -15.33
C PRO A 582 23.45 15.89 -15.43
N ASN A 583 22.95 14.75 -14.98
CA ASN A 583 21.53 14.47 -14.88
C ASN A 583 20.99 14.73 -13.48
N CYS A 584 21.84 15.15 -12.56
CA CYS A 584 21.51 15.51 -11.19
C CYS A 584 22.45 16.60 -10.68
N ALA A 585 22.00 17.39 -9.72
CA ALA A 585 22.76 18.48 -9.12
C ALA A 585 22.33 18.68 -7.66
N ARG A 586 23.24 19.19 -6.81
CA ARG A 586 22.96 19.59 -5.45
C ARG A 586 23.11 21.10 -5.33
N THR A 587 22.13 21.75 -4.74
CA THR A 587 22.16 23.18 -4.46
C THR A 587 22.95 23.48 -3.18
N PRO A 588 23.48 24.72 -3.01
CA PRO A 588 24.22 25.11 -1.81
C PRO A 588 23.41 24.99 -0.51
N ASP A 589 22.09 25.11 -0.56
CA ASP A 589 21.16 24.94 0.55
C ASP A 589 20.84 23.46 0.86
N GLY A 590 21.41 22.52 0.08
CA GLY A 590 21.37 21.08 0.35
C GLY A 590 20.24 20.32 -0.35
N HIS A 591 19.43 20.97 -1.16
CA HIS A 591 18.43 20.30 -1.99
C HIS A 591 19.09 19.50 -3.11
N LEU A 592 18.54 18.31 -3.40
CA LEU A 592 19.02 17.42 -4.46
C LEU A 592 18.05 17.48 -5.62
N TRP A 593 18.57 17.58 -6.83
CA TRP A 593 17.80 17.74 -8.04
C TRP A 593 18.15 16.67 -9.05
N PHE A 594 17.13 16.05 -9.65
CA PHE A 594 17.27 14.96 -10.60
C PHE A 594 16.43 15.22 -11.85
N SER A 595 17.02 15.02 -13.03
CA SER A 595 16.28 14.99 -14.29
C SER A 595 15.64 13.62 -14.45
N THR A 596 14.33 13.57 -14.70
CA THR A 596 13.58 12.35 -14.89
C THR A 596 12.62 12.46 -16.07
N ALA A 597 12.05 11.36 -16.53
CA ALA A 597 11.06 11.35 -17.61
C ALA A 597 9.80 12.17 -17.27
N ASP A 598 9.44 12.26 -15.99
CA ASP A 598 8.29 13.06 -15.53
C ASP A 598 8.64 14.55 -15.31
N GLY A 599 9.89 14.91 -15.49
CA GLY A 599 10.39 16.27 -15.36
C GLY A 599 11.55 16.43 -14.37
N LEU A 600 11.79 17.65 -13.93
CA LEU A 600 12.82 17.96 -12.94
C LEU A 600 12.28 17.67 -11.54
N VAL A 601 12.98 16.84 -10.80
CA VAL A 601 12.58 16.40 -9.46
C VAL A 601 13.52 17.02 -8.43
N GLU A 602 12.94 17.69 -7.45
CA GLU A 602 13.63 18.19 -6.27
C GLU A 602 13.41 17.24 -5.10
N VAL A 603 14.49 16.92 -4.42
CA VAL A 603 14.48 16.20 -3.15
C VAL A 603 14.98 17.14 -2.07
N SER A 604 14.21 17.32 -1.01
CA SER A 604 14.58 18.07 0.20
C SER A 604 14.90 17.06 1.32
N PRO A 605 16.17 16.65 1.49
CA PRO A 605 16.54 15.66 2.48
C PRO A 605 16.24 16.18 3.90
N SER A 606 15.48 15.41 4.68
CA SER A 606 15.26 15.74 6.09
C SER A 606 16.42 15.23 6.96
N ASP A 607 16.73 15.99 8.00
CA ASP A 607 17.68 15.54 9.02
C ASP A 607 17.17 14.26 9.71
N PRO A 608 17.91 13.15 9.67
CA PRO A 608 17.54 11.94 10.43
C PRO A 608 17.42 12.20 11.94
N ALA A 609 18.12 13.20 12.46
CA ALA A 609 18.04 13.59 13.86
C ALA A 609 16.75 14.35 14.19
N ALA A 610 16.20 15.10 13.24
CA ALA A 610 14.88 15.73 13.40
C ALA A 610 13.73 14.71 13.35
N LEU A 611 13.95 13.57 12.69
CA LEU A 611 13.04 12.42 12.70
C LEU A 611 13.14 11.57 13.96
N ARG A 612 14.04 11.91 14.89
CA ARG A 612 14.31 11.16 16.12
C ARG A 612 13.26 11.36 17.22
N ASP A 613 12.32 12.26 17.06
CA ASP A 613 11.16 12.30 17.96
C ASP A 613 10.18 11.20 17.51
N PRO A 614 10.09 10.08 18.23
CA PRO A 614 9.18 9.02 17.90
C PRO A 614 7.76 9.41 18.31
N GLY A 615 7.22 10.45 17.68
CA GLY A 615 5.85 10.94 17.92
C GLY A 615 4.76 9.91 17.63
N PHE A 616 5.11 8.66 17.34
CA PHE A 616 4.17 7.59 17.09
C PHE A 616 4.05 6.61 18.26
N ARG A 617 2.89 6.00 18.39
CA ARG A 617 2.61 4.97 19.37
C ARG A 617 2.67 3.59 18.78
N VAL A 618 3.27 2.64 19.50
CA VAL A 618 3.27 1.22 19.14
C VAL A 618 2.19 0.52 19.96
N LEU A 619 1.27 -0.12 19.26
CA LEU A 619 0.12 -0.77 19.87
C LEU A 619 0.07 -2.26 19.51
N THR A 620 -0.26 -3.07 20.50
CA THR A 620 -0.73 -4.44 20.23
C THR A 620 -2.25 -4.37 20.09
N GLU A 621 -2.78 -4.79 18.95
CA GLU A 621 -4.19 -4.60 18.60
C GLU A 621 -5.07 -5.75 19.11
N GLU A 622 -4.81 -6.95 18.63
CA GLU A 622 -5.58 -8.16 18.97
C GLU A 622 -4.69 -9.40 18.85
N ALA A 623 -5.11 -10.46 19.52
CA ALA A 623 -4.54 -11.77 19.31
C ALA A 623 -5.57 -12.68 18.65
N THR A 624 -5.17 -13.44 17.63
CA THR A 624 -5.99 -14.46 16.99
C THR A 624 -5.51 -15.83 17.46
N ILE A 625 -6.40 -16.63 18.03
CA ILE A 625 -6.11 -17.96 18.52
C ILE A 625 -6.89 -18.96 17.68
N ASP A 626 -6.19 -19.84 16.95
CA ASP A 626 -6.78 -20.82 16.03
C ASP A 626 -7.81 -20.18 15.06
N GLY A 627 -7.52 -18.97 14.58
CA GLY A 627 -8.38 -18.22 13.65
C GLY A 627 -9.51 -17.42 14.31
N VAL A 628 -9.63 -17.45 15.64
CA VAL A 628 -10.64 -16.67 16.38
C VAL A 628 -9.99 -15.47 17.04
N ALA A 629 -10.47 -14.27 16.73
CA ALA A 629 -9.99 -13.04 17.33
C ALA A 629 -10.39 -12.95 18.81
N VAL A 630 -9.41 -12.67 19.66
CA VAL A 630 -9.58 -12.49 21.10
C VAL A 630 -9.10 -11.08 21.45
N SER A 631 -10.03 -10.21 21.80
CA SER A 631 -9.74 -8.85 22.21
C SER A 631 -9.53 -8.76 23.71
N GLY A 632 -8.40 -8.19 24.12
CA GLY A 632 -8.11 -7.88 25.55
C GLY A 632 -6.95 -6.88 25.63
N PRO A 633 -7.13 -5.73 26.30
CA PRO A 633 -6.16 -4.63 26.20
C PRO A 633 -4.79 -4.93 26.85
N SER A 634 -4.70 -5.89 27.77
CA SER A 634 -3.45 -6.21 28.47
C SER A 634 -3.27 -7.68 28.82
N ARG A 635 -4.31 -8.50 28.72
CA ARG A 635 -4.27 -9.93 29.07
C ARG A 635 -5.16 -10.77 28.18
N VAL A 636 -4.60 -11.79 27.57
CA VAL A 636 -5.30 -12.77 26.75
C VAL A 636 -5.17 -14.16 27.38
N ARG A 637 -6.30 -14.82 27.62
CA ARG A 637 -6.33 -16.21 28.10
C ARG A 637 -6.46 -17.16 26.93
N ILE A 638 -5.53 -18.08 26.84
CA ILE A 638 -5.44 -19.07 25.79
C ILE A 638 -5.91 -20.40 26.33
N LEU A 639 -6.94 -20.98 25.70
CA LEU A 639 -7.47 -22.28 26.11
C LEU A 639 -6.47 -23.40 25.80
N PRO A 640 -6.51 -24.50 26.54
CA PRO A 640 -5.64 -25.65 26.29
C PRO A 640 -5.85 -26.20 24.88
N GLY A 641 -4.74 -26.51 24.18
CA GLY A 641 -4.80 -27.11 22.84
C GLY A 641 -4.73 -26.14 21.68
N ALA A 642 -4.59 -24.84 21.95
CA ALA A 642 -4.37 -23.84 20.91
C ALA A 642 -3.08 -24.14 20.12
N ARG A 643 -3.20 -24.18 18.79
CA ARG A 643 -2.14 -24.56 17.85
C ARG A 643 -1.46 -23.35 17.24
N SER A 644 -2.24 -22.32 16.95
CA SER A 644 -1.77 -21.08 16.32
C SER A 644 -2.16 -19.88 17.15
N ILE A 645 -1.22 -19.01 17.39
CA ILE A 645 -1.40 -17.74 18.06
C ILE A 645 -0.78 -16.67 17.17
N GLU A 646 -1.60 -15.78 16.68
CA GLU A 646 -1.20 -14.64 15.88
C GLU A 646 -1.43 -13.37 16.70
N ILE A 647 -0.39 -12.57 16.87
CA ILE A 647 -0.46 -11.32 17.60
C ILE A 647 -0.28 -10.19 16.60
N HIS A 648 -1.33 -9.41 16.42
CA HIS A 648 -1.32 -8.24 15.53
C HIS A 648 -0.87 -7.01 16.29
N TYR A 649 0.01 -6.25 15.69
CA TYR A 649 0.54 -5.01 16.24
C TYR A 649 0.72 -3.97 15.14
N THR A 650 0.71 -2.71 15.54
CA THR A 650 0.89 -1.59 14.62
C THR A 650 1.68 -0.47 15.29
N ALA A 651 2.22 0.41 14.46
CA ALA A 651 2.75 1.70 14.86
C ALA A 651 1.94 2.78 14.13
N LEU A 652 1.34 3.67 14.90
CA LEU A 652 0.47 4.71 14.37
C LEU A 652 1.32 5.89 13.91
N ARG A 653 1.88 5.75 12.72
CA ARG A 653 2.57 6.77 11.94
C ARG A 653 1.95 6.81 10.57
N VAL A 654 0.91 7.62 10.42
CA VAL A 654 0.12 7.65 9.19
C VAL A 654 0.78 8.44 8.06
N SER A 655 1.77 9.29 8.36
CA SER A 655 2.57 10.00 7.34
C SER A 655 3.45 9.07 6.51
N ASP A 656 4.13 8.13 7.19
CA ASP A 656 5.06 7.20 6.55
C ASP A 656 5.04 5.83 7.23
N PRO A 657 3.96 5.08 7.07
CA PRO A 657 3.75 3.83 7.77
C PRO A 657 4.64 2.68 7.28
N LEU A 658 5.22 2.79 6.07
CA LEU A 658 6.06 1.77 5.47
C LEU A 658 7.52 1.87 5.92
N SER A 659 7.96 3.03 6.42
CA SER A 659 9.31 3.20 6.98
C SER A 659 9.46 2.54 8.35
N VAL A 660 8.36 2.16 8.98
CA VAL A 660 8.38 1.58 10.33
C VAL A 660 8.83 0.13 10.28
N GLN A 661 9.90 -0.15 11.01
CA GLN A 661 10.43 -1.50 11.23
C GLN A 661 10.09 -1.97 12.63
N PHE A 662 9.76 -3.25 12.75
CA PHE A 662 9.34 -3.87 13.99
C PHE A 662 10.31 -4.94 14.43
N ARG A 663 10.42 -5.10 15.74
CA ARG A 663 10.97 -6.27 16.38
C ARG A 663 10.07 -6.67 17.55
N TYR A 664 9.96 -7.95 17.81
CA TYR A 664 9.13 -8.45 18.89
C TYR A 664 9.84 -9.53 19.69
N ARG A 665 9.35 -9.76 20.92
CA ARG A 665 9.86 -10.80 21.80
C ARG A 665 8.75 -11.31 22.70
N LEU A 666 8.62 -12.62 22.81
CA LEU A 666 7.77 -13.29 23.80
C LEU A 666 8.65 -13.77 24.94
N GLN A 667 8.64 -13.05 26.06
CA GLN A 667 9.42 -13.39 27.25
C GLN A 667 8.98 -14.76 27.78
N GLY A 668 9.94 -15.66 27.99
CA GLY A 668 9.73 -17.07 28.36
C GLY A 668 9.83 -18.05 27.19
N ILE A 669 9.92 -17.57 25.94
CA ILE A 669 10.17 -18.35 24.73
C ILE A 669 11.39 -17.84 24.00
N ASP A 670 11.39 -16.55 23.63
CA ASP A 670 12.47 -15.94 22.86
C ASP A 670 13.61 -15.50 23.78
N THR A 671 14.85 -15.83 23.42
CA THR A 671 16.06 -15.36 24.11
C THR A 671 16.32 -13.90 23.80
N ASP A 672 16.17 -13.51 22.53
CA ASP A 672 16.45 -12.18 22.00
C ASP A 672 15.26 -11.58 21.26
N TRP A 673 15.40 -10.33 20.81
CA TRP A 673 14.45 -9.70 19.93
C TRP A 673 14.46 -10.34 18.54
N ILE A 674 13.29 -10.68 18.02
CA ILE A 674 13.09 -11.18 16.66
C ILE A 674 12.83 -9.98 15.75
N ASP A 675 13.68 -9.76 14.77
CA ASP A 675 13.49 -8.73 13.75
C ASP A 675 12.35 -9.15 12.81
N ALA A 676 11.30 -8.34 12.77
CA ALA A 676 10.13 -8.56 11.92
C ALA A 676 10.15 -7.72 10.63
N GLY A 677 11.08 -6.77 10.49
CA GLY A 677 11.07 -5.80 9.40
C GLY A 677 9.77 -5.02 9.39
N ALA A 678 9.08 -4.93 8.25
CA ALA A 678 7.79 -4.26 8.12
C ALA A 678 6.57 -5.14 8.49
N ARG A 679 6.77 -6.40 8.85
CA ARG A 679 5.69 -7.32 9.21
C ARG A 679 5.00 -6.88 10.51
N ARG A 680 3.66 -6.89 10.51
CA ARG A 680 2.82 -6.43 11.62
C ARG A 680 2.10 -7.57 12.36
N THR A 681 2.61 -8.78 12.23
CA THR A 681 2.04 -9.97 12.91
C THR A 681 3.17 -10.87 13.40
N ALA A 682 3.11 -11.26 14.66
CA ALA A 682 3.95 -12.28 15.25
C ALA A 682 3.19 -13.61 15.32
N PHE A 683 3.89 -14.70 15.03
CA PHE A 683 3.31 -16.05 15.02
C PHE A 683 3.98 -16.90 16.08
N TYR A 684 3.16 -17.52 16.93
CA TYR A 684 3.59 -18.50 17.91
C TYR A 684 2.68 -19.73 17.86
N GLY A 685 3.23 -20.86 18.24
CA GLY A 685 2.44 -22.10 18.31
C GLY A 685 2.87 -22.96 19.50
N ASN A 686 1.95 -23.82 19.95
CA ASN A 686 2.23 -24.85 20.96
C ASN A 686 2.84 -24.33 22.26
N LEU A 687 2.33 -23.22 22.80
CA LEU A 687 2.81 -22.68 24.07
C LEU A 687 2.54 -23.68 25.20
N LYS A 688 3.53 -23.87 26.06
CA LYS A 688 3.35 -24.66 27.29
C LYS A 688 2.45 -23.89 28.27
N PRO A 689 1.74 -24.54 29.17
CA PRO A 689 0.98 -23.86 30.23
C PRO A 689 1.86 -22.93 31.03
N GLY A 690 1.46 -21.65 31.13
CA GLY A 690 2.23 -20.62 31.78
C GLY A 690 1.79 -19.20 31.41
N SER A 691 2.48 -18.23 31.96
CA SER A 691 2.27 -16.80 31.66
C SER A 691 3.46 -16.29 30.87
N TYR A 692 3.19 -15.64 29.74
CA TYR A 692 4.17 -15.07 28.83
C TYR A 692 3.89 -13.59 28.64
N THR A 693 4.94 -12.80 28.43
CA THR A 693 4.78 -11.38 28.16
C THR A 693 5.29 -11.05 26.76
N PHE A 694 4.37 -10.68 25.90
CA PHE A 694 4.70 -10.22 24.56
C PHE A 694 5.03 -8.73 24.59
N ARG A 695 6.13 -8.37 23.94
CA ARG A 695 6.55 -6.99 23.72
C ARG A 695 6.87 -6.81 22.25
N VAL A 696 6.44 -5.71 21.68
CA VAL A 696 6.81 -5.27 20.36
C VAL A 696 7.42 -3.88 20.44
N SER A 697 8.42 -3.66 19.62
CA SER A 697 9.11 -2.39 19.53
C SER A 697 9.21 -1.99 18.07
N ALA A 698 9.06 -0.70 17.79
CA ALA A 698 9.12 -0.17 16.43
C ALA A 698 10.12 0.97 16.32
N SER A 699 10.74 1.11 15.16
CA SER A 699 11.70 2.17 14.82
C SER A 699 11.48 2.63 13.39
N THR A 700 11.76 3.89 13.10
CA THR A 700 11.74 4.48 11.75
C THR A 700 13.13 4.59 11.13
N GLY A 701 14.09 3.85 11.65
CA GLY A 701 15.50 3.91 11.32
C GLY A 701 16.36 4.50 12.46
N GLY A 702 17.56 3.98 12.63
CA GLY A 702 18.47 4.33 13.71
C GLY A 702 18.32 3.46 14.97
N ASP A 703 18.95 3.88 16.07
CA ASP A 703 19.08 3.09 17.30
C ASP A 703 17.91 3.30 18.29
N GLN A 704 16.97 4.18 17.97
CA GLN A 704 15.82 4.46 18.85
C GLN A 704 14.64 3.56 18.53
N TRP A 705 14.18 2.86 19.57
CA TRP A 705 13.05 1.94 19.51
C TRP A 705 11.99 2.34 20.53
N VAL A 706 10.75 2.47 20.06
CA VAL A 706 9.56 2.71 20.90
C VAL A 706 8.92 1.37 21.22
N GLU A 707 8.69 1.08 22.48
CA GLU A 707 8.04 -0.15 22.90
C GLU A 707 6.54 0.05 23.14
N SER A 708 5.76 -0.98 22.81
CA SER A 708 4.35 -1.07 23.19
C SER A 708 4.17 -1.36 24.67
N SER A 709 2.97 -1.10 25.17
CA SER A 709 2.53 -1.70 26.43
C SER A 709 2.58 -3.24 26.33
N PRO A 710 3.04 -3.94 27.39
CA PRO A 710 3.17 -5.38 27.35
C PRO A 710 1.81 -6.08 27.29
N LEU A 711 1.69 -7.12 26.43
CA LEU A 711 0.54 -8.01 26.39
C LEU A 711 0.87 -9.31 27.12
N VAL A 712 0.08 -9.63 28.14
CA VAL A 712 0.24 -10.89 28.89
C VAL A 712 -0.60 -11.99 28.25
N LEU A 713 0.05 -13.07 27.82
CA LEU A 713 -0.57 -14.29 27.32
C LEU A 713 -0.56 -15.33 28.43
N GLU A 714 -1.73 -15.83 28.82
CA GLU A 714 -1.89 -16.84 29.85
C GLU A 714 -2.37 -18.15 29.20
N GLN A 715 -1.44 -19.07 28.94
CA GLN A 715 -1.76 -20.39 28.42
C GLN A 715 -2.28 -21.25 29.56
N LEU A 716 -3.55 -21.59 29.51
CA LEU A 716 -4.17 -22.45 30.50
C LEU A 716 -3.73 -23.91 30.35
N PRO A 717 -3.49 -24.61 31.45
CA PRO A 717 -3.19 -26.04 31.40
C PRO A 717 -4.43 -26.85 31.03
N TYR A 718 -4.23 -27.99 30.41
CA TYR A 718 -5.30 -28.99 30.30
C TYR A 718 -5.73 -29.40 31.71
N PHE A 719 -7.02 -29.80 31.84
CA PHE A 719 -7.56 -30.19 33.14
C PHE A 719 -6.70 -31.25 33.84
N TYR A 720 -6.11 -32.19 33.06
CA TYR A 720 -5.21 -33.24 33.55
C TYR A 720 -3.82 -32.75 33.96
N GLN A 721 -3.41 -31.54 33.59
CA GLN A 721 -2.15 -30.89 33.97
C GLN A 721 -2.31 -29.99 35.21
N THR A 722 -3.56 -29.81 35.69
CA THR A 722 -3.80 -28.98 36.86
C THR A 722 -3.33 -29.71 38.13
N LYS A 723 -2.84 -28.94 39.09
CA LYS A 723 -2.38 -29.48 40.40
C LYS A 723 -3.47 -30.27 41.11
N TRP A 724 -4.75 -29.83 40.95
CA TRP A 724 -5.91 -30.51 41.48
C TRP A 724 -6.17 -31.87 40.83
N PHE A 725 -6.05 -31.96 39.50
CA PHE A 725 -6.22 -33.23 38.80
C PHE A 725 -5.10 -34.21 39.15
N ILE A 726 -3.83 -33.71 39.19
CA ILE A 726 -2.70 -34.57 39.60
C ILE A 726 -2.94 -35.09 41.03
N LEU A 727 -3.45 -34.23 41.95
CA LEU A 727 -3.80 -34.62 43.29
C LEU A 727 -4.93 -35.68 43.29
N ILE A 728 -5.98 -35.44 42.51
CA ILE A 728 -7.12 -36.40 42.39
C ILE A 728 -6.66 -37.74 41.80
N VAL A 729 -5.85 -37.71 40.72
CA VAL A 729 -5.31 -38.91 40.10
C VAL A 729 -4.37 -39.65 41.11
N SER A 730 -3.50 -38.90 41.82
CA SER A 730 -2.62 -39.48 42.81
C SER A 730 -3.43 -40.15 43.94
N LEU A 731 -4.47 -39.49 44.43
CA LEU A 731 -5.39 -40.03 45.43
C LEU A 731 -6.15 -41.24 44.88
N SER A 732 -6.58 -41.17 43.61
CA SER A 732 -7.26 -42.27 42.95
C SER A 732 -6.33 -43.46 42.75
N VAL A 733 -5.07 -43.21 42.35
CA VAL A 733 -4.07 -44.30 42.21
C VAL A 733 -3.77 -44.94 43.56
N ILE A 734 -3.62 -44.13 44.63
CA ILE A 734 -3.45 -44.62 45.99
C ILE A 734 -4.69 -45.41 46.45
N SER A 735 -5.88 -44.90 46.20
CA SER A 735 -7.15 -45.59 46.50
C SER A 735 -7.29 -46.88 45.72
N LEU A 736 -6.91 -46.85 44.42
CA LEU A 736 -6.93 -48.02 43.56
C LEU A 736 -5.89 -49.07 44.01
N ALA A 737 -4.71 -48.63 44.39
CA ALA A 737 -3.67 -49.51 44.98
C ALA A 737 -4.15 -50.18 46.28
N ILE A 738 -4.81 -49.43 47.12
CA ILE A 738 -5.46 -49.98 48.35
C ILE A 738 -6.59 -50.92 47.98
N PHE A 739 -7.40 -50.57 46.97
CA PHE A 739 -8.50 -51.42 46.45
C PHE A 739 -7.94 -52.68 45.82
N PHE A 740 -6.94 -52.62 44.97
CA PHE A 740 -6.30 -53.78 44.37
C PHE A 740 -5.55 -54.64 45.41
N HIS A 741 -4.94 -53.99 46.41
CA HIS A 741 -4.37 -54.74 47.54
C HIS A 741 -5.42 -55.52 48.29
N ARG A 742 -6.63 -54.91 48.52
CA ARG A 742 -7.78 -55.58 49.11
C ARG A 742 -8.37 -56.67 48.18
N LEU A 743 -8.47 -56.37 46.83
CA LEU A 743 -8.92 -57.36 45.85
C LEU A 743 -7.92 -58.52 45.68
N ARG A 744 -6.60 -58.22 45.80
CA ARG A 744 -5.57 -59.28 45.71
C ARG A 744 -5.63 -60.22 46.91
N LEU A 745 -6.05 -59.71 48.05
CA LEU A 745 -6.41 -60.54 49.20
C LEU A 745 -7.70 -61.31 49.00
N GLN A 746 -8.64 -60.80 48.24
CA GLN A 746 -9.87 -61.54 47.88
C GLN A 746 -9.71 -62.49 46.70
N ARG A 747 -8.85 -62.17 45.69
CA ARG A 747 -8.58 -62.98 44.51
C ARG A 747 -7.59 -64.09 44.68
N ALA A 748 -7.02 -64.27 45.87
CA ALA A 748 -6.37 -65.52 46.22
C ALA A 748 -7.38 -66.72 46.31
N VAL A 749 -8.69 -66.38 46.25
CA VAL A 749 -9.76 -67.40 46.37
C VAL A 749 -10.39 -67.74 45.01
N ASP A 750 -10.28 -66.87 43.97
CA ASP A 750 -11.06 -67.04 42.72
C ASP A 750 -10.24 -67.42 41.46
N ARG A 751 -9.15 -68.13 41.58
CA ARG A 751 -8.38 -68.58 40.45
C ARG A 751 -8.94 -69.88 39.79
N ILE A 752 -10.16 -69.88 39.35
CA ILE A 752 -10.63 -70.89 38.37
C ILE A 752 -11.76 -70.28 37.55
N GLN A 753 -11.54 -69.44 36.62
CA GLN A 753 -12.43 -69.24 35.44
C GLN A 753 -11.84 -68.10 34.54
N ALA A 754 -11.03 -68.39 33.61
CA ALA A 754 -10.86 -67.52 32.43
C ALA A 754 -10.15 -68.31 31.31
N GLY A 755 -10.84 -68.56 30.32
CA GLY A 755 -10.33 -69.12 29.06
C GLY A 755 -11.26 -68.82 27.89
N PHE A 756 -11.57 -67.56 27.67
CA PHE A 756 -12.29 -67.24 26.43
C PHE A 756 -12.21 -65.71 26.15
N GLU A 757 -11.17 -65.27 25.50
CA GLU A 757 -11.21 -64.07 24.68
C GLU A 757 -9.80 -63.74 24.06
N GLU A 758 -9.42 -64.56 23.13
CA GLU A 758 -8.15 -64.36 22.44
C GLU A 758 -8.29 -64.37 20.91
N ARG A 759 -9.32 -63.82 20.37
CA ARG A 759 -9.51 -63.79 18.89
C ARG A 759 -9.97 -62.50 18.24
N MET A 760 -10.01 -61.38 18.91
CA MET A 760 -10.50 -60.11 18.27
C MET A 760 -9.43 -59.05 17.94
N ASP A 761 -8.21 -59.22 18.43
CA ASP A 761 -7.18 -58.14 18.25
C ASP A 761 -6.35 -58.23 16.98
N GLU A 762 -6.45 -59.35 16.23
CA GLU A 762 -5.56 -59.55 15.06
C GLU A 762 -6.02 -58.84 13.78
N ARG A 763 -7.25 -58.31 13.71
CA ARG A 763 -7.79 -57.67 12.49
C ARG A 763 -7.44 -56.18 12.34
N THR A 764 -7.12 -55.47 13.41
CA THR A 764 -6.82 -54.05 13.38
C THR A 764 -5.38 -53.77 13.00
N ARG A 765 -4.44 -54.70 13.33
CA ARG A 765 -3.03 -54.55 13.07
C ARG A 765 -2.64 -54.65 11.58
N ILE A 766 -3.43 -55.35 10.78
CA ILE A 766 -3.11 -55.57 9.34
C ILE A 766 -3.37 -54.33 8.49
N ALA A 767 -4.30 -53.44 8.91
CA ALA A 767 -4.64 -52.24 8.17
C ALA A 767 -3.57 -51.11 8.31
N GLU A 768 -2.85 -51.08 9.43
CA GLU A 768 -1.76 -50.12 9.66
C GLU A 768 -0.46 -50.52 8.98
N GLU A 769 -0.11 -51.80 8.93
CA GLU A 769 1.09 -52.28 8.27
C GLU A 769 1.09 -52.14 6.74
N LEU A 770 -0.06 -52.21 6.10
CA LEU A 770 -0.24 -52.03 4.66
C LEU A 770 -0.03 -50.55 4.24
N HIS A 771 -0.38 -49.61 5.11
CA HIS A 771 -0.21 -48.17 4.84
C HIS A 771 1.26 -47.76 4.80
N ASP A 772 2.03 -48.20 5.78
CA ASP A 772 3.45 -47.82 5.86
C ASP A 772 4.30 -48.52 4.80
N THR A 773 3.93 -49.75 4.41
CA THR A 773 4.70 -50.53 3.43
C THR A 773 4.55 -49.98 2.01
N ILE A 774 3.37 -49.49 1.60
CA ILE A 774 3.14 -49.01 0.22
C ILE A 774 3.80 -47.66 -0.03
N VAL A 775 3.68 -46.72 0.92
CA VAL A 775 4.29 -45.39 0.76
C VAL A 775 5.83 -45.48 0.80
N GLN A 776 6.37 -46.34 1.69
CA GLN A 776 7.81 -46.54 1.76
C GLN A 776 8.36 -47.30 0.54
N ALA A 777 7.64 -48.27 0.01
CA ALA A 777 8.07 -49.03 -1.17
C ALA A 777 8.09 -48.16 -2.44
N ILE A 778 7.09 -47.29 -2.64
CA ILE A 778 7.07 -46.37 -3.79
C ILE A 778 8.18 -45.32 -3.65
N SER A 779 8.35 -44.71 -2.45
CA SER A 779 9.40 -43.74 -2.22
C SER A 779 10.82 -44.34 -2.35
N GLY A 780 11.02 -45.53 -1.84
CA GLY A 780 12.27 -46.25 -2.00
C GLY A 780 12.57 -46.63 -3.45
N SER A 781 11.53 -47.00 -4.21
CA SER A 781 11.68 -47.32 -5.63
C SER A 781 12.00 -46.08 -6.47
N THR A 782 11.38 -44.94 -6.17
CA THR A 782 11.68 -43.67 -6.82
C THR A 782 13.14 -43.31 -6.61
N MET A 783 13.64 -43.38 -5.39
CA MET A 783 15.02 -43.04 -5.04
C MET A 783 16.07 -43.99 -5.68
N LEU A 784 15.72 -45.26 -5.84
CA LEU A 784 16.58 -46.23 -6.51
C LEU A 784 16.66 -45.96 -8.02
N VAL A 785 15.52 -45.61 -8.66
CA VAL A 785 15.47 -45.32 -10.09
C VAL A 785 16.16 -43.97 -10.39
N GLU A 786 16.00 -42.99 -9.51
CA GLU A 786 16.66 -41.68 -9.59
C GLU A 786 18.19 -41.84 -9.47
N ASN A 787 18.66 -42.62 -8.50
CA ASN A 787 20.08 -42.91 -8.33
C ASN A 787 20.67 -43.72 -9.52
N ALA A 788 19.85 -44.57 -10.13
CA ALA A 788 20.23 -45.29 -11.36
C ALA A 788 20.29 -44.33 -12.56
N ALA A 789 19.39 -43.37 -12.65
CA ALA A 789 19.39 -42.34 -13.70
C ALA A 789 20.60 -41.42 -13.60
N GLU A 790 20.97 -41.00 -12.36
CA GLU A 790 22.14 -40.17 -12.12
C GLU A 790 23.46 -40.86 -12.46
N LYS A 791 23.57 -42.18 -12.18
CA LYS A 791 24.78 -42.97 -12.45
C LYS A 791 24.88 -43.47 -13.87
N THR A 792 23.84 -43.22 -14.71
CA THR A 792 23.86 -43.63 -16.10
C THR A 792 24.70 -42.66 -16.94
N PRO A 793 25.75 -43.09 -17.59
CA PRO A 793 26.61 -42.23 -18.41
C PRO A 793 25.85 -41.53 -19.54
N ASP A 794 26.21 -40.30 -19.83
CA ASP A 794 25.58 -39.50 -20.91
C ASP A 794 25.78 -40.09 -22.32
N SER A 795 26.59 -41.13 -22.42
CA SER A 795 26.76 -41.92 -23.66
C SER A 795 25.58 -42.85 -23.99
N LEU A 796 24.63 -43.00 -23.09
CA LEU A 796 23.43 -43.83 -23.25
C LEU A 796 22.14 -43.05 -23.05
N PRO A 797 21.81 -42.08 -23.91
CA PRO A 797 20.71 -41.15 -23.70
C PRO A 797 19.32 -41.80 -23.71
N ALA A 798 19.16 -42.91 -24.42
CA ALA A 798 17.90 -43.65 -24.45
C ALA A 798 17.58 -44.36 -23.10
N VAL A 799 18.62 -44.84 -22.42
CA VAL A 799 18.46 -45.50 -21.11
C VAL A 799 18.23 -44.47 -20.02
N LYS A 800 18.99 -43.37 -20.02
CA LYS A 800 18.83 -42.26 -19.05
C LYS A 800 17.45 -41.60 -19.19
N GLY A 801 16.99 -41.37 -20.42
CA GLY A 801 15.67 -40.86 -20.70
C GLY A 801 14.52 -41.81 -20.31
N GLY A 802 14.79 -43.14 -20.37
CA GLY A 802 13.85 -44.16 -19.89
C GLY A 802 13.72 -44.16 -18.38
N LEU A 803 14.83 -44.03 -17.66
CA LEU A 803 14.86 -43.97 -16.20
C LEU A 803 14.23 -42.68 -15.66
N LEU A 804 14.48 -41.55 -16.27
CA LEU A 804 13.83 -40.27 -15.88
C LEU A 804 12.32 -40.28 -16.07
N ARG A 805 11.83 -40.88 -17.18
CA ARG A 805 10.38 -41.08 -17.34
C ARG A 805 9.79 -42.08 -16.34
N ALA A 806 10.57 -43.02 -15.81
CA ALA A 806 10.13 -43.90 -14.73
C ALA A 806 10.05 -43.16 -13.39
N VAL A 807 10.96 -42.22 -13.10
CA VAL A 807 10.91 -41.33 -11.94
C VAL A 807 9.66 -40.48 -12.02
N ASP A 808 9.38 -39.82 -13.16
CA ASP A 808 8.17 -38.98 -13.35
C ASP A 808 6.88 -39.78 -13.13
N LYS A 809 6.84 -41.07 -13.58
CA LYS A 809 5.68 -41.95 -13.36
C LYS A 809 5.52 -42.37 -11.89
N LEU A 810 6.62 -42.61 -11.21
CA LEU A 810 6.61 -42.96 -9.79
C LEU A 810 6.23 -41.77 -8.93
N ASP A 811 6.69 -40.58 -9.27
CA ASP A 811 6.29 -39.31 -8.61
C ASP A 811 4.81 -38.97 -8.85
N ALA A 812 4.30 -39.23 -10.06
CA ALA A 812 2.90 -39.08 -10.36
C ALA A 812 2.06 -40.07 -9.52
N ALA A 813 2.46 -41.36 -9.41
CA ALA A 813 1.81 -42.36 -8.59
C ALA A 813 1.89 -42.01 -7.10
N LEU A 814 2.97 -41.40 -6.64
CA LEU A 814 3.13 -40.90 -5.26
C LEU A 814 2.22 -39.71 -4.94
N LYS A 815 2.05 -38.79 -5.90
CA LYS A 815 1.10 -37.68 -5.82
C LYS A 815 -0.35 -38.16 -5.81
N GLU A 816 -0.68 -39.16 -6.66
CA GLU A 816 -2.00 -39.74 -6.77
C GLU A 816 -2.38 -40.54 -5.51
N SER A 817 -1.43 -41.28 -4.95
CA SER A 817 -1.58 -42.00 -3.68
C SER A 817 -1.80 -41.05 -2.50
N ARG A 818 -1.04 -39.92 -2.46
CA ARG A 818 -1.23 -38.87 -1.46
C ARG A 818 -2.56 -38.13 -1.63
N ALA A 819 -2.98 -37.88 -2.88
CA ALA A 819 -4.26 -37.22 -3.18
C ALA A 819 -5.46 -38.10 -2.79
N ALA A 820 -5.38 -39.42 -3.01
CA ALA A 820 -6.40 -40.39 -2.58
C ALA A 820 -6.53 -40.47 -1.04
N LEU A 821 -5.42 -40.31 -0.32
CA LEU A 821 -5.39 -40.29 1.16
C LEU A 821 -5.84 -38.93 1.74
N THR A 822 -5.58 -37.82 1.04
CA THR A 822 -6.02 -36.45 1.42
C THR A 822 -7.53 -36.29 1.19
N GLY A 823 -8.10 -36.99 0.22
CA GLY A 823 -9.55 -37.02 -0.04
C GLY A 823 -10.38 -37.62 1.11
N LEU A 824 -9.77 -38.38 2.02
CA LEU A 824 -10.41 -38.96 3.21
C LEU A 824 -10.27 -38.09 4.48
N ARG A 825 -9.48 -37.00 4.45
CA ARG A 825 -9.26 -36.10 5.59
C ARG A 825 -9.80 -34.68 5.45
N GLY A 826 -10.30 -34.28 4.28
CA GLY A 826 -10.57 -32.88 3.95
C GLY A 826 -12.03 -32.54 3.71
N ALA A 827 -12.85 -32.56 4.72
CA ALA A 827 -14.21 -32.01 4.67
C ALA A 827 -14.41 -31.00 5.81
N LYS A 828 -13.74 -29.85 5.73
CA LYS A 828 -14.12 -28.64 6.52
C LYS A 828 -13.55 -27.40 5.85
N SER A 829 -14.45 -26.63 5.27
CA SER A 829 -14.30 -25.26 4.77
C SER A 829 -14.47 -25.05 3.25
N ILE A 830 -15.64 -25.34 2.73
CA ILE A 830 -16.12 -24.83 1.45
C ILE A 830 -17.61 -24.52 1.62
N HIS A 831 -17.93 -23.35 2.19
CA HIS A 831 -19.31 -22.83 2.28
C HIS A 831 -19.36 -21.32 1.98
N ASP A 832 -18.43 -20.79 1.18
CA ASP A 832 -18.57 -19.43 0.66
C ASP A 832 -19.22 -19.46 -0.72
N ASP A 833 -20.20 -18.55 -0.91
CA ASP A 833 -20.94 -18.39 -2.17
C ASP A 833 -19.99 -18.09 -3.33
N LEU A 834 -20.06 -18.89 -4.40
CA LEU A 834 -19.25 -18.76 -5.61
C LEU A 834 -19.34 -17.33 -6.21
N ALA A 835 -20.52 -16.73 -6.15
CA ALA A 835 -20.73 -15.36 -6.64
C ALA A 835 -19.90 -14.35 -5.85
N LYS A 836 -19.81 -14.52 -4.54
CA LYS A 836 -18.97 -13.68 -3.68
C LYS A 836 -17.50 -13.85 -4.00
N GLN A 837 -17.04 -15.09 -4.17
CA GLN A 837 -15.64 -15.38 -4.51
C GLN A 837 -15.21 -14.76 -5.84
N LEU A 838 -16.08 -14.79 -6.86
CA LEU A 838 -15.82 -14.17 -8.16
C LEU A 838 -15.86 -12.64 -8.09
N SER A 839 -16.74 -12.07 -7.28
CA SER A 839 -16.83 -10.63 -7.04
C SER A 839 -15.60 -10.10 -6.28
N ASP A 840 -15.18 -10.81 -5.24
CA ASP A 840 -14.01 -10.44 -4.43
C ASP A 840 -12.73 -10.46 -5.28
N LEU A 841 -12.57 -11.47 -6.12
CA LEU A 841 -11.45 -11.58 -7.06
C LEU A 841 -11.39 -10.40 -8.05
N ALA A 842 -12.54 -9.99 -8.57
CA ALA A 842 -12.59 -8.87 -9.50
C ALA A 842 -12.28 -7.54 -8.81
N ASN A 843 -12.72 -7.39 -7.57
CA ASN A 843 -12.45 -6.19 -6.76
C ASN A 843 -10.98 -6.09 -6.34
N GLU A 844 -10.30 -7.21 -6.09
CA GLU A 844 -8.86 -7.24 -5.77
C GLU A 844 -7.98 -6.81 -6.96
N ASN A 845 -8.45 -7.00 -8.19
CA ASN A 845 -7.66 -6.75 -9.40
C ASN A 845 -8.07 -5.47 -10.17
N GLN A 846 -8.95 -4.63 -9.64
CA GLN A 846 -9.57 -3.49 -10.35
C GLN A 846 -8.71 -2.23 -10.53
N ALA A 847 -7.40 -2.28 -10.32
CA ALA A 847 -6.52 -1.13 -10.56
C ALA A 847 -6.40 -0.67 -12.04
N ALA A 848 -7.01 -1.34 -13.01
CA ALA A 848 -6.71 -1.11 -14.43
C ALA A 848 -7.89 -1.00 -15.41
N ALA A 849 -9.15 -1.30 -15.07
CA ALA A 849 -10.18 -1.27 -16.11
C ALA A 849 -11.63 -1.14 -15.57
N GLY A 850 -12.31 -0.11 -15.99
CA GLY A 850 -13.74 -0.03 -16.31
C GLY A 850 -14.77 -0.58 -15.30
N THR A 851 -16.01 -0.68 -15.75
CA THR A 851 -17.16 -1.14 -14.94
C THR A 851 -17.17 -2.67 -14.86
N PHE A 852 -17.03 -3.25 -13.68
CA PHE A 852 -17.30 -4.66 -13.42
C PHE A 852 -18.74 -4.83 -12.97
N GLY A 853 -19.46 -5.78 -13.55
CA GLY A 853 -20.82 -6.14 -13.17
C GLY A 853 -20.94 -7.64 -12.96
N LEU A 854 -21.49 -8.06 -11.82
CA LEU A 854 -21.87 -9.45 -11.55
C LEU A 854 -23.39 -9.55 -11.43
N ALA A 855 -23.99 -10.38 -12.25
CA ALA A 855 -25.41 -10.71 -12.19
C ALA A 855 -25.60 -12.18 -11.77
N VAL A 856 -26.43 -12.43 -10.78
CA VAL A 856 -26.83 -13.78 -10.36
C VAL A 856 -28.29 -14.00 -10.74
N ILE A 857 -28.56 -15.06 -11.51
CA ILE A 857 -29.89 -15.39 -12.01
C ILE A 857 -30.34 -16.72 -11.40
N GLY A 858 -31.48 -16.72 -10.74
CA GLY A 858 -32.02 -17.86 -10.03
C GLY A 858 -31.58 -17.93 -8.55
N GLU A 859 -32.15 -18.86 -7.80
CA GLU A 859 -31.76 -19.07 -6.40
C GLU A 859 -30.45 -19.86 -6.33
N SER A 860 -29.48 -19.34 -5.54
CA SER A 860 -28.20 -20.02 -5.31
C SER A 860 -28.40 -21.40 -4.70
N ARG A 861 -27.76 -22.42 -5.26
CA ARG A 861 -27.83 -23.80 -4.85
C ARG A 861 -26.46 -24.32 -4.48
N VAL A 862 -26.38 -25.17 -3.47
CA VAL A 862 -25.09 -25.73 -3.00
C VAL A 862 -24.49 -26.59 -4.10
N LEU A 863 -23.33 -26.19 -4.55
CA LEU A 863 -22.56 -26.94 -5.53
C LEU A 863 -21.78 -28.08 -4.89
N ARG A 864 -21.53 -29.11 -5.66
CA ARG A 864 -20.56 -30.14 -5.24
C ARG A 864 -19.17 -29.50 -5.10
N PRO A 865 -18.41 -29.80 -4.02
CA PRO A 865 -17.13 -29.12 -3.76
C PRO A 865 -16.15 -29.17 -4.93
N ALA A 866 -16.04 -30.28 -5.62
CA ALA A 866 -15.18 -30.43 -6.80
C ALA A 866 -15.63 -29.53 -7.95
N VAL A 867 -16.95 -29.39 -8.15
CA VAL A 867 -17.52 -28.52 -9.18
C VAL A 867 -17.31 -27.06 -8.81
N GLN A 868 -17.60 -26.67 -7.58
CA GLN A 868 -17.39 -25.30 -7.10
C GLN A 868 -15.94 -24.86 -7.28
N TYR A 869 -15.01 -25.73 -6.90
CA TYR A 869 -13.58 -25.46 -7.05
C TYR A 869 -13.18 -25.24 -8.50
N GLU A 870 -13.56 -26.14 -9.42
CA GLU A 870 -13.17 -26.03 -10.82
C GLU A 870 -13.89 -24.86 -11.53
N VAL A 871 -15.16 -24.60 -11.20
CA VAL A 871 -15.91 -23.45 -11.73
C VAL A 871 -15.29 -22.13 -11.27
N PHE A 872 -14.91 -22.02 -10.01
CA PHE A 872 -14.20 -20.86 -9.50
C PHE A 872 -12.86 -20.66 -10.24
N ARG A 873 -12.08 -21.74 -10.43
CA ARG A 873 -10.80 -21.69 -11.16
C ARG A 873 -10.97 -21.25 -12.60
N ILE A 874 -12.00 -21.73 -13.30
CA ILE A 874 -12.31 -21.32 -14.68
C ILE A 874 -12.77 -19.86 -14.71
N GLY A 875 -13.67 -19.47 -13.79
CA GLY A 875 -14.15 -18.08 -13.69
C GLY A 875 -13.04 -17.09 -13.36
N SER A 876 -12.17 -17.46 -12.43
CA SER A 876 -10.99 -16.67 -12.05
C SER A 876 -10.05 -16.44 -13.24
N GLU A 877 -9.76 -17.49 -14.00
CA GLU A 877 -8.90 -17.41 -15.18
C GLU A 877 -9.55 -16.53 -16.27
N ALA A 878 -10.86 -16.69 -16.50
CA ALA A 878 -11.60 -15.90 -17.47
C ALA A 878 -11.66 -14.41 -17.12
N ILE A 879 -11.91 -14.09 -15.85
CA ILE A 879 -11.92 -12.71 -15.32
C ILE A 879 -10.51 -12.10 -15.41
N THR A 880 -9.49 -12.85 -15.02
CA THR A 880 -8.10 -12.39 -15.10
C THR A 880 -7.68 -12.10 -16.53
N ASN A 881 -8.04 -12.97 -17.45
CA ASN A 881 -7.78 -12.78 -18.89
C ASN A 881 -8.50 -11.53 -19.43
N ALA A 882 -9.74 -11.30 -18.99
CA ALA A 882 -10.50 -10.11 -19.35
C ALA A 882 -9.84 -8.84 -18.80
N LEU A 883 -9.39 -8.85 -17.54
CA LEU A 883 -8.72 -7.71 -16.90
C LEU A 883 -7.36 -7.40 -17.55
N THR A 884 -6.58 -8.46 -17.83
CA THR A 884 -5.17 -8.29 -18.23
C THR A 884 -5.03 -8.08 -19.73
N HIS A 885 -5.88 -8.73 -20.54
CA HIS A 885 -5.65 -8.85 -21.99
C HIS A 885 -6.69 -8.18 -22.86
N SER A 886 -7.89 -7.86 -22.35
CA SER A 886 -8.97 -7.34 -23.18
C SER A 886 -8.72 -5.90 -23.65
N GLY A 887 -8.20 -5.05 -22.80
CA GLY A 887 -8.09 -3.61 -23.04
C GLY A 887 -9.46 -2.90 -23.14
N GLY A 888 -10.53 -3.59 -22.75
CA GLY A 888 -11.88 -3.05 -22.68
C GLY A 888 -12.15 -2.26 -21.39
N ASN A 889 -13.29 -1.61 -21.31
CA ASN A 889 -13.71 -0.83 -20.16
C ASN A 889 -14.91 -1.41 -19.42
N SER A 890 -15.35 -2.61 -19.77
CA SER A 890 -16.46 -3.30 -19.10
C SER A 890 -16.27 -4.81 -19.12
N ILE A 891 -16.44 -5.41 -17.96
CA ILE A 891 -16.48 -6.87 -17.77
C ILE A 891 -17.80 -7.21 -17.09
N GLN A 892 -18.55 -8.11 -17.70
CA GLN A 892 -19.82 -8.61 -17.18
C GLN A 892 -19.69 -10.08 -16.86
N VAL A 893 -20.02 -10.46 -15.63
CA VAL A 893 -20.08 -11.83 -15.17
C VAL A 893 -21.54 -12.17 -14.88
N GLU A 894 -22.02 -13.26 -15.42
CA GLU A 894 -23.37 -13.76 -15.21
C GLU A 894 -23.30 -15.19 -14.69
N LEU A 895 -23.95 -15.44 -13.57
CA LEU A 895 -24.01 -16.74 -12.92
C LEU A 895 -25.46 -17.17 -12.80
N GLU A 896 -25.85 -18.19 -13.53
CA GLU A 896 -27.24 -18.66 -13.65
C GLU A 896 -27.40 -20.06 -13.04
N TYR A 897 -28.44 -20.24 -12.18
CA TYR A 897 -28.74 -21.47 -11.46
C TYR A 897 -30.05 -22.16 -11.90
N VAL A 898 -30.61 -21.83 -13.06
CA VAL A 898 -32.01 -22.26 -13.43
C VAL A 898 -32.08 -23.72 -13.89
N ASN A 899 -31.40 -24.13 -14.94
CA ASN A 899 -31.43 -25.49 -15.51
C ASN A 899 -30.12 -26.26 -15.38
N GLY A 900 -29.27 -25.87 -14.46
CA GLY A 900 -27.92 -26.30 -14.25
C GLY A 900 -27.13 -25.12 -13.72
N LEU A 901 -25.82 -25.17 -13.82
CA LEU A 901 -24.97 -24.03 -13.54
C LEU A 901 -24.42 -23.51 -14.86
N ARG A 902 -24.64 -22.22 -15.12
CA ARG A 902 -23.99 -21.50 -16.23
C ARG A 902 -23.21 -20.33 -15.67
N LEU A 903 -21.93 -20.27 -16.01
CA LEU A 903 -21.09 -19.13 -15.76
C LEU A 903 -20.69 -18.49 -17.09
N ARG A 904 -20.97 -17.20 -17.25
CA ARG A 904 -20.61 -16.42 -18.42
C ARG A 904 -19.76 -15.23 -18.00
N VAL A 905 -18.59 -15.06 -18.62
CA VAL A 905 -17.71 -13.93 -18.42
C VAL A 905 -17.50 -13.23 -19.76
N ARG A 906 -17.87 -11.96 -19.85
CA ARG A 906 -17.83 -11.19 -21.09
C ARG A 906 -17.08 -9.87 -20.89
N ASP A 907 -16.17 -9.57 -21.79
CA ASP A 907 -15.50 -8.26 -21.91
C ASP A 907 -15.89 -7.56 -23.21
N ASN A 908 -15.71 -6.26 -23.26
CA ASN A 908 -15.93 -5.43 -24.45
C ASN A 908 -14.60 -4.95 -25.06
N GLY A 909 -13.55 -5.73 -24.94
CA GLY A 909 -12.21 -5.37 -25.36
C GLY A 909 -11.89 -5.68 -26.82
N LYS A 910 -10.60 -5.84 -27.09
CA LYS A 910 -10.06 -6.04 -28.45
C LYS A 910 -10.38 -7.41 -29.06
N GLY A 911 -10.87 -8.37 -28.27
CA GLY A 911 -11.11 -9.75 -28.69
C GLY A 911 -9.84 -10.53 -29.03
N ILE A 912 -10.01 -11.82 -29.29
CA ILE A 912 -8.97 -12.76 -29.66
C ILE A 912 -9.06 -13.06 -31.15
N PRO A 913 -7.98 -12.95 -31.93
CA PRO A 913 -7.97 -13.35 -33.35
C PRO A 913 -8.29 -14.85 -33.50
N PRO A 914 -8.97 -15.23 -34.60
CA PRO A 914 -9.42 -16.62 -34.85
C PRO A 914 -8.27 -17.64 -34.87
N ASP A 915 -7.13 -17.27 -35.40
CA ASP A 915 -5.91 -18.09 -35.45
C ASP A 915 -5.35 -18.40 -34.06
N VAL A 916 -5.46 -17.45 -33.15
CA VAL A 916 -5.02 -17.61 -31.74
C VAL A 916 -6.07 -18.40 -30.93
N LEU A 917 -7.34 -18.30 -31.30
CA LEU A 917 -8.43 -19.04 -30.63
C LEU A 917 -8.39 -20.53 -30.95
N GLU A 918 -7.95 -20.92 -32.16
CA GLU A 918 -7.88 -22.31 -32.62
C GLU A 918 -6.55 -22.99 -32.28
N SER A 919 -5.41 -22.28 -32.43
CA SER A 919 -4.08 -22.90 -32.31
C SER A 919 -3.35 -22.55 -30.99
N GLY A 920 -3.88 -21.60 -30.21
CA GLY A 920 -3.17 -21.08 -29.03
C GLY A 920 -2.00 -20.19 -29.42
N LYS A 921 -1.49 -19.43 -28.47
CA LYS A 921 -0.25 -18.66 -28.62
C LYS A 921 0.81 -19.34 -27.77
N GLU A 922 2.00 -19.60 -28.35
CA GLU A 922 3.13 -20.20 -27.63
C GLU A 922 3.40 -19.47 -26.29
N GLY A 923 3.31 -20.19 -25.16
CA GLY A 923 3.50 -19.63 -23.83
C GLY A 923 2.23 -19.23 -23.06
N HIS A 924 1.03 -19.38 -23.64
CA HIS A 924 -0.25 -19.06 -22.96
C HIS A 924 -1.15 -20.30 -22.85
N PHE A 925 -1.12 -20.99 -21.73
CA PHE A 925 -1.86 -22.23 -21.45
C PHE A 925 -3.27 -22.02 -20.85
N GLY A 926 -3.74 -20.77 -20.68
CA GLY A 926 -4.97 -20.44 -19.95
C GLY A 926 -6.24 -21.03 -20.58
N LEU A 927 -6.41 -20.92 -21.90
CA LEU A 927 -7.62 -21.44 -22.59
C LEU A 927 -7.67 -22.97 -22.60
N GLU A 928 -6.54 -23.63 -22.80
CA GLU A 928 -6.41 -25.10 -22.77
C GLU A 928 -6.65 -25.63 -21.36
N GLY A 929 -6.07 -25.01 -20.34
CA GLY A 929 -6.29 -25.36 -18.95
C GLY A 929 -7.75 -25.14 -18.49
N MET A 930 -8.49 -24.16 -19.03
CA MET A 930 -9.91 -24.01 -18.76
C MET A 930 -10.74 -25.12 -19.42
N ARG A 931 -10.41 -25.58 -20.62
CA ARG A 931 -11.08 -26.69 -21.30
C ARG A 931 -10.88 -28.00 -20.56
N GLU A 932 -9.65 -28.33 -20.20
CA GLU A 932 -9.35 -29.54 -19.41
C GLU A 932 -10.11 -29.58 -18.07
N ARG A 933 -10.20 -28.44 -17.38
CA ARG A 933 -10.95 -28.35 -16.12
C ARG A 933 -12.44 -28.50 -16.32
N ALA A 934 -12.99 -27.92 -17.41
CA ALA A 934 -14.41 -28.08 -17.75
C ALA A 934 -14.73 -29.54 -18.05
N GLU A 935 -13.90 -30.23 -18.85
CA GLU A 935 -14.07 -31.65 -19.15
C GLU A 935 -14.03 -32.53 -17.87
N ARG A 936 -13.14 -32.21 -16.92
CA ARG A 936 -12.99 -32.94 -15.67
C ARG A 936 -14.27 -32.97 -14.82
N ILE A 937 -15.06 -31.92 -14.89
CA ILE A 937 -16.36 -31.82 -14.16
C ILE A 937 -17.58 -32.12 -15.06
N GLY A 938 -17.36 -32.59 -16.27
CA GLY A 938 -18.42 -32.90 -17.23
C GLY A 938 -19.16 -31.65 -17.72
N ALA A 939 -18.49 -30.50 -17.77
CA ALA A 939 -19.00 -29.23 -18.27
C ALA A 939 -18.63 -29.00 -19.74
N SER A 940 -19.44 -28.22 -20.45
CA SER A 940 -19.07 -27.66 -21.75
C SER A 940 -18.54 -26.24 -21.56
N LEU A 941 -17.40 -25.91 -22.19
CA LEU A 941 -16.82 -24.59 -22.23
C LEU A 941 -16.79 -24.09 -23.67
N GLU A 942 -17.42 -22.95 -23.90
CA GLU A 942 -17.45 -22.28 -25.19
C GLU A 942 -16.81 -20.88 -25.05
N VAL A 943 -15.98 -20.51 -26.03
CA VAL A 943 -15.32 -19.20 -26.05
C VAL A 943 -15.67 -18.53 -27.36
N TYR A 944 -16.38 -17.42 -27.26
CA TYR A 944 -16.74 -16.57 -28.40
C TYR A 944 -15.92 -15.29 -28.38
N SER A 945 -15.17 -15.03 -29.41
CA SER A 945 -14.40 -13.80 -29.51
C SER A 945 -14.40 -13.26 -30.93
N ARG A 946 -14.47 -11.94 -31.03
CA ARG A 946 -14.38 -11.23 -32.29
C ARG A 946 -13.53 -9.99 -32.11
N VAL A 947 -12.56 -9.85 -33.00
CA VAL A 947 -11.64 -8.71 -32.95
C VAL A 947 -12.40 -7.37 -32.95
N GLY A 948 -12.14 -6.53 -31.95
CA GLY A 948 -12.75 -5.23 -31.78
C GLY A 948 -14.11 -5.21 -31.08
N THR A 949 -14.64 -6.36 -30.64
CA THR A 949 -15.95 -6.43 -29.96
C THR A 949 -15.91 -7.16 -28.61
N GLY A 950 -14.75 -7.71 -28.21
CA GLY A 950 -14.52 -8.38 -26.93
C GLY A 950 -14.54 -9.90 -27.00
N THR A 951 -14.49 -10.53 -25.84
CA THR A 951 -14.51 -11.99 -25.65
C THR A 951 -15.61 -12.39 -24.66
N GLU A 952 -16.26 -13.51 -24.92
CA GLU A 952 -17.21 -14.16 -24.02
C GLU A 952 -16.78 -15.61 -23.78
N VAL A 953 -16.62 -15.97 -22.50
CA VAL A 953 -16.38 -17.35 -22.04
C VAL A 953 -17.65 -17.83 -21.38
N CYS A 954 -18.20 -18.94 -21.84
CA CYS A 954 -19.43 -19.55 -21.34
C CYS A 954 -19.17 -20.99 -20.91
N LEU A 955 -19.36 -21.26 -19.63
CA LEU A 955 -19.31 -22.60 -19.04
C LEU A 955 -20.72 -23.08 -18.70
N MET A 956 -21.06 -24.32 -19.07
CA MET A 956 -22.36 -24.91 -18.77
C MET A 956 -22.22 -26.29 -18.15
N ILE A 957 -22.92 -26.53 -17.04
CA ILE A 957 -22.93 -27.82 -16.32
C ILE A 957 -24.36 -28.22 -16.05
N SER A 958 -24.69 -29.47 -16.36
CA SER A 958 -26.02 -29.99 -16.09
C SER A 958 -26.27 -30.09 -14.55
N GLY A 959 -27.55 -29.86 -14.13
CA GLY A 959 -27.87 -29.73 -12.71
C GLY A 959 -27.53 -30.96 -11.87
N HIS A 960 -27.61 -32.17 -12.43
CA HIS A 960 -27.29 -33.41 -11.73
C HIS A 960 -25.78 -33.57 -11.47
N LEU A 961 -24.93 -32.93 -12.22
CA LEU A 961 -23.49 -32.89 -12.01
C LEU A 961 -23.09 -31.73 -11.09
N ALA A 962 -23.77 -30.59 -11.22
CA ALA A 962 -23.45 -29.36 -10.55
C ALA A 962 -23.79 -29.38 -9.05
N PHE A 963 -24.99 -29.86 -8.67
CA PHE A 963 -25.53 -29.64 -7.35
C PHE A 963 -25.45 -30.89 -6.45
N GLU A 964 -25.35 -30.65 -5.14
CA GLU A 964 -25.51 -31.71 -4.16
C GLU A 964 -26.97 -32.19 -4.12
N ALA A 965 -27.18 -33.47 -3.92
CA ALA A 965 -28.54 -34.03 -3.76
C ALA A 965 -29.13 -33.49 -2.44
N SER A 966 -30.25 -32.82 -2.52
CA SER A 966 -30.95 -32.27 -1.35
C SER A 966 -31.26 -33.38 -0.34
N ASN A 967 -30.69 -33.24 0.88
CA ASN A 967 -30.90 -34.15 2.00
C ASN A 967 -32.35 -34.20 2.53
N ALA A 968 -33.26 -33.43 1.94
CA ALA A 968 -34.68 -33.44 2.33
C ALA A 968 -35.37 -34.79 2.09
N SER A 969 -34.83 -35.66 1.21
CA SER A 969 -35.42 -36.98 0.94
C SER A 969 -34.96 -38.08 1.91
N MET A 970 -33.83 -37.90 2.60
CA MET A 970 -33.29 -38.85 3.56
C MET A 970 -33.95 -38.71 4.96
N ALA A 971 -34.14 -37.46 5.40
CA ALA A 971 -34.84 -37.17 6.67
C ALA A 971 -36.29 -37.61 6.63
N ALA A 972 -36.96 -37.44 5.48
CA ALA A 972 -38.33 -37.90 5.30
C ALA A 972 -38.45 -39.44 5.29
N ARG A 973 -37.45 -40.16 4.75
CA ARG A 973 -37.43 -41.65 4.79
C ARG A 973 -37.07 -42.24 6.17
N VAL A 974 -36.26 -41.53 6.95
CA VAL A 974 -35.93 -41.92 8.33
C VAL A 974 -37.09 -41.62 9.27
N LEU A 975 -37.78 -40.48 9.12
CA LEU A 975 -38.96 -40.13 9.91
C LEU A 975 -40.18 -41.07 9.60
N SER A 976 -40.35 -41.46 8.33
CA SER A 976 -41.41 -42.42 7.97
C SER A 976 -41.14 -43.83 8.49
N ARG A 977 -39.88 -44.25 8.70
CA ARG A 977 -39.54 -45.55 9.33
C ARG A 977 -39.63 -45.49 10.85
N ILE A 978 -39.44 -44.34 11.48
CA ILE A 978 -39.60 -44.22 12.95
C ILE A 978 -41.07 -44.13 13.35
N THR A 979 -41.96 -43.54 12.52
CA THR A 979 -43.39 -43.46 12.77
C THR A 979 -44.16 -44.78 12.48
N SER A 980 -43.57 -45.68 11.68
CA SER A 980 -44.17 -47.02 11.44
C SER A 980 -43.85 -48.06 12.54
N PHE A 981 -42.90 -47.81 13.44
CA PHE A 981 -42.53 -48.69 14.56
C PHE A 981 -43.30 -48.36 15.86
N GLY A 982 -44.01 -47.20 15.88
CA GLY A 982 -44.77 -46.73 17.08
C GLY A 982 -46.25 -47.09 17.13
N ARG A 983 -46.80 -47.85 16.14
CA ARG A 983 -48.19 -48.27 16.12
C ARG A 983 -48.34 -49.82 16.12
N GLY A 984 -47.94 -50.45 17.18
CA GLY A 984 -48.14 -51.87 17.33
C GLY A 984 -47.77 -52.32 18.71
N ARG A 985 -48.62 -51.93 19.71
CA ARG A 985 -48.94 -52.64 20.99
C ARG A 985 -49.63 -51.67 21.93
N SER A 986 -50.96 -51.67 21.85
CA SER A 986 -51.84 -51.57 23.00
C SER A 986 -53.25 -52.07 22.55
N ALA A 987 -53.49 -53.30 22.78
CA ALA A 987 -54.74 -53.88 23.13
C ALA A 987 -54.44 -54.94 24.15
#